data_5beb22560a1d591a7a24c8df9cd0ed83
#
_entry.id   5beb22560a1d591a7a24c8df9cd0ed83
#
_cell.length_a   1.000
_cell.length_b   1.000
_cell.length_c   1.000
_cell.angle_alpha   90.00
_cell.angle_beta   90.00
_cell.angle_gamma   90.00
#
_symmetry.space_group_name_H-M   'P 1'
#
loop_
_entity.id
_entity.type
_entity.pdbx_description
1 polymer ?
#
loop_
_entity_poly.entity_id
_entity_poly.type
_entity_poly.pdbx_seq_one_letter_code
_entity_poly.pdbx_strand_id
1 'polypeptide(L)'
;MRYLLVSVIISIGIGLFGCKQEQNAGENTSLPRHVQVRNVIIDADTDNELDDLLAITAALKSPKLEVIGMTAAQWDGRNNTVREGHDPWWNDNSAYTSWLMNAVLVQLLDRTDLPLPVGSERKIVYKKGSPENNPRRSEATDFIIRKASDLPPGEKLTIISTGALTNVASAVMVKPEIAKKIALYWLGQTYDFEKDVWIGEHEFNVANDLEAFDLLCDAEDLEFHIMPNNVSGLLRFHNAHSINKLEKVEGIGTFIADRWRKRIGDNMTSSWTMWDVALIYAITNPEWAEEKKVDTPPGTTKRKVDIYTNIDAEKMENEFWNALGCNVPEGQQAAAQPQIRKVKDVVIYEDPKFHATFPSAVKLGPNEYTVAFRRAPDRRVFGEPGNAHVDPNSYLVQVHSNDGENWTKDPELIYAHPFGGSQDPCLLQLKDGTLLCASYGWAFSSQEGIDNLGKPVLHESWHGGEIAFLGGYILRSFDKGKTWEDPIIPPTLDSEIYISATGEPLPTYNRGAMCEGKNGKIYWIVAGHDPAPLGKTSNHLLVSEDKGEIWQYSGLVATDDSVAFNEASVYETPKGDIVGFLRTTLYDHACIARSTDGGKTFEWKSMQFQGHPLAALRLPDNRVLLTYGYRHKPFGIRARILNAECTDYAISEEFILRDDGDGPDLGYPWPIMLEDNRVLVVYYYNKNGHRNIEGTILEIDCKK
;
A
#
# COMPACT_ATOMS: atom_id res chain seq x y z
N MET A 1 -10.77 -45.63 -8.09
CA MET A 1 -12.12 -45.93 -7.59
C MET A 1 -13.01 -44.73 -7.92
N ARG A 2 -14.01 -44.99 -8.70
CA ARG A 2 -14.93 -44.20 -9.51
C ARG A 2 -15.35 -42.81 -8.94
N TYR A 3 -15.24 -41.85 -9.82
CA TYR A 3 -15.87 -40.54 -10.00
C TYR A 3 -17.21 -40.30 -9.29
N LEU A 4 -17.34 -39.16 -8.62
CA LEU A 4 -18.62 -38.49 -8.39
C LEU A 4 -18.52 -37.08 -8.98
N LEU A 5 -19.10 -36.92 -10.18
CA LEU A 5 -19.45 -35.62 -10.74
C LEU A 5 -20.64 -35.07 -9.92
N VAL A 6 -20.43 -33.93 -9.27
CA VAL A 6 -21.54 -33.15 -8.71
C VAL A 6 -21.96 -32.11 -9.75
N SER A 7 -23.01 -32.45 -10.50
CA SER A 7 -23.72 -31.51 -11.35
C SER A 7 -24.63 -30.66 -10.47
N VAL A 8 -24.30 -29.38 -10.29
CA VAL A 8 -25.25 -28.42 -9.71
C VAL A 8 -26.08 -27.85 -10.86
N ILE A 9 -27.27 -28.38 -11.03
CA ILE A 9 -28.31 -27.80 -11.89
C ILE A 9 -29.07 -26.79 -11.03
N ILE A 10 -28.88 -25.50 -11.29
CA ILE A 10 -29.75 -24.45 -10.76
C ILE A 10 -30.86 -24.23 -11.77
N SER A 11 -32.06 -24.69 -11.42
CA SER A 11 -33.29 -24.40 -12.16
C SER A 11 -33.77 -22.99 -11.77
N ILE A 12 -33.65 -22.03 -12.67
CA ILE A 12 -34.29 -20.73 -12.53
C ILE A 12 -35.60 -20.75 -13.32
N GLY A 13 -36.70 -20.61 -12.58
CA GLY A 13 -38.04 -20.53 -13.17
C GLY A 13 -38.22 -19.17 -13.88
N ILE A 14 -38.63 -19.27 -15.15
CA ILE A 14 -38.99 -18.12 -16.01
C ILE A 14 -40.40 -17.66 -15.65
N GLY A 15 -40.50 -16.49 -15.03
CA GLY A 15 -41.77 -15.76 -14.92
C GLY A 15 -41.87 -14.72 -16.03
N LEU A 16 -42.71 -15.00 -17.02
CA LEU A 16 -43.07 -14.07 -18.09
C LEU A 16 -43.97 -12.96 -17.54
N PHE A 17 -43.45 -11.71 -17.49
CA PHE A 17 -44.31 -10.52 -17.50
C PHE A 17 -43.92 -9.64 -18.68
N GLY A 18 -44.78 -9.60 -19.65
CA GLY A 18 -44.67 -8.70 -20.79
C GLY A 18 -45.06 -7.26 -20.41
N CYS A 19 -44.16 -6.30 -20.69
CA CYS A 19 -44.51 -4.91 -20.81
C CYS A 19 -44.10 -4.40 -22.20
N LYS A 20 -45.07 -3.96 -22.98
CA LYS A 20 -44.85 -3.22 -24.23
C LYS A 20 -44.26 -1.84 -23.92
N GLN A 21 -43.13 -1.53 -24.52
CA GLN A 21 -42.66 -0.16 -24.62
C GLN A 21 -42.64 0.29 -26.09
N GLU A 22 -43.24 1.44 -26.29
CA GLU A 22 -43.34 2.12 -27.57
C GLU A 22 -41.94 2.61 -28.02
N GLN A 23 -41.70 2.44 -29.32
CA GLN A 23 -40.52 2.97 -30.00
C GLN A 23 -40.64 4.49 -30.16
N ASN A 24 -39.78 5.26 -29.50
CA ASN A 24 -39.46 6.62 -29.92
C ASN A 24 -38.14 6.59 -30.71
N ALA A 25 -38.25 6.94 -31.98
CA ALA A 25 -37.11 7.18 -32.84
C ALA A 25 -36.41 8.49 -32.42
N GLY A 26 -35.25 8.35 -31.78
CA GLY A 26 -34.33 9.46 -31.48
C GLY A 26 -33.05 9.31 -32.31
N GLU A 27 -32.64 10.40 -32.90
CA GLU A 27 -31.58 10.59 -33.89
C GLU A 27 -30.25 9.89 -33.52
N ASN A 28 -29.77 9.12 -34.50
CA ASN A 28 -28.46 8.49 -34.52
C ASN A 28 -27.38 9.56 -34.74
N THR A 29 -26.80 10.07 -33.65
CA THR A 29 -25.53 10.79 -33.74
C THR A 29 -24.41 9.74 -33.80
N SER A 30 -23.93 9.44 -35.00
CA SER A 30 -22.76 8.58 -35.24
C SER A 30 -21.54 9.17 -34.56
N LEU A 31 -21.05 8.51 -33.50
CA LEU A 31 -19.71 8.74 -32.95
C LEU A 31 -18.65 8.55 -34.05
N PRO A 32 -17.53 9.27 -34.03
CA PRO A 32 -16.47 9.11 -35.03
C PRO A 32 -15.98 7.65 -35.00
N ARG A 33 -15.87 7.04 -36.18
CA ARG A 33 -15.35 5.68 -36.35
C ARG A 33 -13.90 5.64 -35.89
N HIS A 34 -13.67 5.20 -34.66
CA HIS A 34 -12.33 4.82 -34.22
C HIS A 34 -11.85 3.63 -35.05
N VAL A 35 -10.55 3.63 -35.39
CA VAL A 35 -9.93 2.53 -36.13
C VAL A 35 -10.04 1.28 -35.26
N GLN A 36 -10.86 0.32 -35.70
CA GLN A 36 -11.06 -0.95 -35.00
C GLN A 36 -9.96 -1.92 -35.39
N VAL A 37 -9.25 -2.49 -34.41
CA VAL A 37 -8.32 -3.59 -34.64
C VAL A 37 -9.15 -4.85 -34.91
N ARG A 38 -9.01 -5.43 -36.12
CA ARG A 38 -9.82 -6.54 -36.57
C ARG A 38 -9.11 -7.88 -36.45
N ASN A 39 -9.89 -8.95 -36.52
CA ASN A 39 -9.39 -10.32 -36.52
C ASN A 39 -8.47 -10.61 -35.33
N VAL A 40 -8.91 -10.32 -34.09
CA VAL A 40 -8.08 -10.45 -32.90
C VAL A 40 -8.28 -11.81 -32.26
N ILE A 41 -7.18 -12.54 -32.02
CA ILE A 41 -7.13 -13.70 -31.12
C ILE A 41 -6.40 -13.27 -29.85
N ILE A 42 -7.00 -13.60 -28.69
CA ILE A 42 -6.33 -13.48 -27.38
C ILE A 42 -5.74 -14.86 -27.06
N ASP A 43 -4.43 -14.95 -26.83
CA ASP A 43 -3.71 -16.16 -26.44
C ASP A 43 -3.17 -15.96 -25.02
N ALA A 44 -3.87 -16.48 -24.01
CA ALA A 44 -3.63 -16.16 -22.61
C ALA A 44 -3.46 -17.40 -21.72
N ASP A 45 -2.59 -17.32 -20.73
CA ASP A 45 -2.42 -18.31 -19.65
C ASP A 45 -3.33 -17.98 -18.45
N THR A 46 -4.60 -17.80 -18.76
CA THR A 46 -5.66 -17.28 -17.92
C THR A 46 -5.77 -17.97 -16.57
N ASP A 47 -5.84 -17.17 -15.49
CA ASP A 47 -5.86 -17.58 -14.08
C ASP A 47 -4.49 -18.00 -13.52
N ASN A 48 -3.43 -17.87 -14.29
CA ASN A 48 -2.07 -17.91 -13.74
C ASN A 48 -1.86 -16.76 -12.75
N GLU A 49 -2.18 -15.54 -13.19
CA GLU A 49 -2.20 -14.35 -12.35
C GLU A 49 -3.59 -13.67 -12.40
N LEU A 50 -3.77 -12.66 -11.58
CA LEU A 50 -5.06 -11.97 -11.45
C LEU A 50 -5.35 -11.05 -12.62
N ASP A 51 -4.33 -10.42 -13.16
CA ASP A 51 -4.43 -9.42 -14.23
C ASP A 51 -4.87 -10.00 -15.57
N ASP A 52 -4.65 -11.29 -15.83
CA ASP A 52 -5.27 -12.02 -16.96
C ASP A 52 -6.79 -11.77 -17.03
N LEU A 53 -7.47 -11.93 -15.88
CA LEU A 53 -8.93 -11.80 -15.81
C LEU A 53 -9.38 -10.37 -16.16
N LEU A 54 -8.60 -9.37 -15.70
CA LEU A 54 -8.87 -7.96 -15.98
C LEU A 54 -8.54 -7.64 -17.45
N ALA A 55 -7.44 -8.16 -17.98
CA ALA A 55 -7.03 -7.94 -19.36
C ALA A 55 -8.05 -8.49 -20.36
N ILE A 56 -8.51 -9.74 -20.15
CA ILE A 56 -9.55 -10.35 -20.97
C ILE A 56 -10.85 -9.56 -20.86
N THR A 57 -11.23 -9.13 -19.65
CA THR A 57 -12.39 -8.28 -19.44
C THR A 57 -12.29 -6.96 -20.21
N ALA A 58 -11.15 -6.29 -20.15
CA ALA A 58 -10.87 -5.06 -20.90
C ALA A 58 -10.97 -5.30 -22.42
N ALA A 59 -10.36 -6.38 -22.92
CA ALA A 59 -10.36 -6.72 -24.33
C ALA A 59 -11.77 -7.02 -24.86
N LEU A 60 -12.55 -7.86 -24.16
CA LEU A 60 -13.88 -8.26 -24.60
C LEU A 60 -14.94 -7.15 -24.46
N LYS A 61 -14.71 -6.18 -23.56
CA LYS A 61 -15.57 -5.00 -23.43
C LYS A 61 -15.16 -3.84 -24.35
N SER A 62 -13.97 -3.88 -24.94
CA SER A 62 -13.48 -2.80 -25.80
C SER A 62 -14.19 -2.79 -27.15
N PRO A 63 -14.84 -1.70 -27.54
CA PRO A 63 -15.39 -1.54 -28.90
C PRO A 63 -14.32 -1.38 -29.98
N LYS A 64 -13.06 -1.23 -29.59
CA LYS A 64 -11.90 -1.03 -30.48
C LYS A 64 -11.28 -2.36 -30.93
N LEU A 65 -11.64 -3.50 -30.32
CA LEU A 65 -11.15 -4.84 -30.67
C LEU A 65 -12.27 -5.70 -31.22
N GLU A 66 -12.04 -6.31 -32.41
CA GLU A 66 -12.89 -7.36 -32.95
C GLU A 66 -12.30 -8.73 -32.60
N VAL A 67 -12.59 -9.21 -31.38
CA VAL A 67 -12.12 -10.51 -30.90
C VAL A 67 -12.91 -11.62 -31.58
N ILE A 68 -12.20 -12.55 -32.25
CA ILE A 68 -12.76 -13.67 -33.02
C ILE A 68 -12.49 -15.03 -32.42
N GLY A 69 -11.82 -15.10 -31.28
CA GLY A 69 -11.55 -16.30 -30.50
C GLY A 69 -10.51 -16.07 -29.43
N MET A 70 -10.45 -17.02 -28.48
CA MET A 70 -9.47 -17.01 -27.42
C MET A 70 -8.80 -18.39 -27.35
N THR A 71 -7.47 -18.41 -27.37
CA THR A 71 -6.68 -19.64 -27.22
C THR A 71 -6.09 -19.72 -25.82
N ALA A 72 -6.04 -20.91 -25.26
CA ALA A 72 -5.50 -21.15 -23.94
C ALA A 72 -3.99 -21.45 -24.03
N ALA A 73 -3.17 -20.60 -23.41
CA ALA A 73 -1.74 -20.83 -23.29
C ALA A 73 -1.41 -21.67 -22.04
N GLN A 74 -0.28 -22.37 -22.07
CA GLN A 74 0.25 -23.09 -20.92
C GLN A 74 1.14 -22.19 -20.06
N TRP A 75 1.24 -22.54 -18.77
CA TRP A 75 2.36 -22.12 -17.91
C TRP A 75 2.99 -23.35 -17.29
N ASP A 76 4.31 -23.40 -17.26
CA ASP A 76 5.03 -24.56 -16.68
C ASP A 76 5.13 -24.44 -15.17
N GLY A 77 4.39 -25.27 -14.44
CA GLY A 77 4.45 -25.38 -12.98
C GLY A 77 5.77 -25.94 -12.43
N ARG A 78 6.74 -26.32 -13.25
CA ARG A 78 8.00 -26.95 -12.79
C ARG A 78 8.90 -26.08 -11.93
N ASN A 79 8.77 -24.76 -12.01
CA ASN A 79 9.45 -23.83 -11.12
C ASN A 79 8.57 -23.35 -9.96
N ASN A 80 7.33 -23.82 -9.91
CA ASN A 80 6.42 -23.50 -8.84
C ASN A 80 6.68 -24.44 -7.67
N THR A 81 7.46 -23.99 -6.69
CA THR A 81 7.08 -24.27 -5.31
C THR A 81 5.58 -24.01 -5.24
N VAL A 82 4.80 -25.05 -4.88
CA VAL A 82 3.35 -24.98 -4.69
C VAL A 82 3.01 -23.60 -4.12
N ARG A 83 2.42 -22.72 -4.93
CA ARG A 83 1.98 -21.41 -4.42
C ARG A 83 0.84 -21.73 -3.46
N GLU A 84 1.00 -21.36 -2.19
CA GLU A 84 -0.05 -21.55 -1.18
C GLU A 84 -1.37 -20.99 -1.72
N GLY A 85 -2.40 -21.84 -1.76
CA GLY A 85 -3.73 -21.48 -2.21
C GLY A 85 -4.13 -21.97 -3.60
N HIS A 86 -3.28 -22.65 -4.35
CA HIS A 86 -3.62 -23.30 -5.61
C HIS A 86 -3.89 -24.80 -5.44
N ASP A 87 -4.86 -25.31 -6.19
CA ASP A 87 -5.17 -26.73 -6.21
C ASP A 87 -4.01 -27.51 -6.87
N PRO A 88 -3.49 -28.61 -6.29
CA PRO A 88 -2.32 -29.33 -6.82
C PRO A 88 -2.48 -29.85 -8.26
N TRP A 89 -3.72 -30.03 -8.75
CA TRP A 89 -3.96 -30.52 -10.12
C TRP A 89 -3.71 -29.47 -11.22
N TRP A 90 -3.64 -28.19 -10.88
CA TRP A 90 -3.37 -27.09 -11.83
C TRP A 90 -1.98 -27.17 -12.46
N ASN A 91 -1.02 -27.75 -11.74
CA ASN A 91 0.37 -27.79 -12.18
C ASN A 91 0.62 -28.74 -13.38
N ASP A 92 -0.26 -29.73 -13.60
CA ASP A 92 -0.10 -30.74 -14.67
C ASP A 92 -0.98 -30.46 -15.90
N ASN A 93 -1.91 -29.45 -15.82
CA ASN A 93 -2.91 -29.18 -16.84
C ASN A 93 -3.16 -27.67 -16.99
N SER A 94 -2.11 -26.90 -17.14
CA SER A 94 -2.19 -25.44 -17.11
C SER A 94 -2.95 -24.85 -18.30
N ALA A 95 -2.75 -25.34 -19.52
CA ALA A 95 -3.51 -24.90 -20.68
C ALA A 95 -5.00 -25.28 -20.57
N TYR A 96 -5.32 -26.42 -19.98
CA TYR A 96 -6.70 -26.79 -19.71
C TYR A 96 -7.33 -25.92 -18.64
N THR A 97 -6.57 -25.50 -17.63
CA THR A 97 -7.02 -24.54 -16.61
C THR A 97 -7.32 -23.19 -17.24
N SER A 98 -6.43 -22.67 -18.09
CA SER A 98 -6.67 -21.44 -18.87
C SER A 98 -7.95 -21.54 -19.71
N TRP A 99 -8.18 -22.70 -20.35
CA TRP A 99 -9.39 -22.94 -21.12
C TRP A 99 -10.65 -22.90 -20.26
N LEU A 100 -10.66 -23.57 -19.11
CA LEU A 100 -11.78 -23.53 -18.16
C LEU A 100 -12.11 -22.10 -17.73
N MET A 101 -11.08 -21.31 -17.43
CA MET A 101 -11.27 -19.94 -17.02
C MET A 101 -11.76 -19.07 -18.18
N ASN A 102 -11.22 -19.24 -19.39
CA ASN A 102 -11.75 -18.58 -20.59
C ASN A 102 -13.24 -18.86 -20.78
N ALA A 103 -13.68 -20.11 -20.57
CA ALA A 103 -15.09 -20.47 -20.67
C ALA A 103 -15.96 -19.77 -19.60
N VAL A 104 -15.45 -19.58 -18.38
CA VAL A 104 -16.13 -18.80 -17.34
C VAL A 104 -16.23 -17.32 -17.73
N LEU A 105 -15.14 -16.73 -18.21
CA LEU A 105 -15.10 -15.30 -18.56
C LEU A 105 -16.04 -14.96 -19.72
N VAL A 106 -16.05 -15.75 -20.79
CA VAL A 106 -16.97 -15.51 -21.92
C VAL A 106 -18.44 -15.65 -21.52
N GLN A 107 -18.74 -16.55 -20.57
CA GLN A 107 -20.08 -16.68 -19.99
C GLN A 107 -20.47 -15.41 -19.20
N LEU A 108 -19.58 -14.93 -18.34
CA LEU A 108 -19.84 -13.74 -17.50
C LEU A 108 -19.88 -12.44 -18.31
N LEU A 109 -19.29 -12.43 -19.51
CA LEU A 109 -19.22 -11.26 -20.40
C LEU A 109 -20.18 -11.36 -21.59
N ASP A 110 -21.10 -12.34 -21.60
CA ASP A 110 -22.07 -12.60 -22.68
C ASP A 110 -21.40 -12.76 -24.07
N ARG A 111 -20.21 -13.39 -24.11
CA ARG A 111 -19.43 -13.64 -25.33
C ARG A 111 -19.26 -15.15 -25.61
N THR A 112 -20.29 -15.93 -25.35
CA THR A 112 -20.33 -17.40 -25.64
C THR A 112 -20.29 -17.75 -27.14
N ASP A 113 -20.32 -16.73 -27.99
CA ASP A 113 -20.12 -16.84 -29.44
C ASP A 113 -18.65 -17.13 -29.82
N LEU A 114 -17.69 -16.88 -28.91
CA LEU A 114 -16.28 -17.02 -29.20
C LEU A 114 -15.79 -18.47 -29.15
N PRO A 115 -15.05 -18.94 -30.18
CA PRO A 115 -14.31 -20.19 -30.09
C PRO A 115 -13.22 -20.14 -29.03
N LEU A 116 -13.08 -21.25 -28.27
CA LEU A 116 -12.11 -21.39 -27.18
C LEU A 116 -11.23 -22.63 -27.39
N PRO A 117 -10.36 -22.70 -28.41
CA PRO A 117 -9.52 -23.88 -28.63
C PRO A 117 -8.43 -24.00 -27.56
N VAL A 118 -8.23 -25.23 -27.08
CA VAL A 118 -7.22 -25.56 -26.05
C VAL A 118 -5.84 -25.61 -26.69
N GLY A 119 -4.86 -25.03 -25.98
CA GLY A 119 -3.44 -25.06 -26.35
C GLY A 119 -2.71 -26.32 -25.93
N SER A 120 -1.40 -26.33 -26.16
CA SER A 120 -0.54 -27.44 -25.72
C SER A 120 -0.10 -27.26 -24.27
N GLU A 121 -0.07 -28.35 -23.51
CA GLU A 121 0.50 -28.42 -22.16
C GLU A 121 2.04 -28.49 -22.14
N ARG A 122 2.68 -28.54 -23.30
CA ARG A 122 4.13 -28.75 -23.40
C ARG A 122 4.78 -27.68 -24.27
N LYS A 123 5.98 -27.27 -23.85
CA LYS A 123 6.89 -26.43 -24.63
C LYS A 123 7.21 -27.02 -25.99
N ILE A 124 7.49 -26.18 -26.97
CA ILE A 124 8.04 -26.66 -28.24
C ILE A 124 9.46 -27.18 -28.07
N VAL A 125 9.98 -27.85 -29.10
CA VAL A 125 11.40 -28.09 -29.24
C VAL A 125 11.88 -27.34 -30.46
N TYR A 126 12.74 -26.37 -30.25
CA TYR A 126 13.28 -25.57 -31.33
C TYR A 126 14.78 -25.28 -31.13
N LYS A 127 15.51 -25.52 -32.21
CA LYS A 127 16.90 -25.08 -32.37
C LYS A 127 17.09 -24.75 -33.85
N LYS A 128 17.54 -23.54 -34.14
CA LYS A 128 17.74 -23.09 -35.51
C LYS A 128 18.56 -24.08 -36.33
N GLY A 129 17.99 -24.49 -37.49
CA GLY A 129 18.62 -25.46 -38.39
C GLY A 129 18.63 -26.92 -37.90
N SER A 130 18.01 -27.26 -36.79
CA SER A 130 17.93 -28.62 -36.29
C SER A 130 16.80 -29.40 -37.00
N PRO A 131 17.04 -30.67 -37.38
CA PRO A 131 15.96 -31.56 -37.85
C PRO A 131 15.08 -32.09 -36.73
N GLU A 132 15.45 -31.88 -35.46
CA GLU A 132 14.72 -32.36 -34.27
C GLU A 132 13.64 -31.39 -33.80
N ASN A 133 13.44 -30.29 -34.51
CA ASN A 133 12.44 -29.30 -34.21
C ASN A 133 11.03 -29.91 -34.18
N ASN A 134 10.27 -29.67 -33.10
CA ASN A 134 9.02 -30.31 -32.86
C ASN A 134 7.96 -29.30 -32.39
N PRO A 135 7.04 -28.87 -33.26
CA PRO A 135 5.90 -28.06 -32.86
C PRO A 135 4.96 -28.84 -31.94
N ARG A 136 4.21 -28.14 -31.12
CA ARG A 136 3.17 -28.72 -30.27
C ARG A 136 1.79 -28.48 -30.90
N ARG A 137 1.37 -29.36 -31.76
CA ARG A 137 0.02 -29.27 -32.36
C ARG A 137 -1.06 -29.38 -31.30
N SER A 138 -2.01 -28.49 -31.39
CA SER A 138 -3.17 -28.39 -30.52
C SER A 138 -4.35 -27.78 -31.28
N GLU A 139 -5.53 -27.78 -30.69
CA GLU A 139 -6.68 -27.05 -31.26
C GLU A 139 -6.37 -25.56 -31.47
N ALA A 140 -5.66 -24.93 -30.53
CA ALA A 140 -5.22 -23.55 -30.65
C ALA A 140 -4.29 -23.35 -31.85
N THR A 141 -3.29 -24.21 -32.01
CA THR A 141 -2.37 -24.18 -33.16
C THR A 141 -3.12 -24.24 -34.49
N ASP A 142 -4.05 -25.23 -34.63
CA ASP A 142 -4.83 -25.40 -35.86
C ASP A 142 -5.82 -24.23 -36.10
N PHE A 143 -6.36 -23.64 -35.03
CA PHE A 143 -7.21 -22.46 -35.09
C PHE A 143 -6.44 -21.24 -35.63
N ILE A 144 -5.26 -20.95 -35.10
CA ILE A 144 -4.37 -19.83 -35.55
C ILE A 144 -4.02 -20.03 -37.02
N ILE A 145 -3.58 -21.23 -37.42
CA ILE A 145 -3.23 -21.55 -38.80
C ILE A 145 -4.42 -21.31 -39.76
N ARG A 146 -5.60 -21.78 -39.40
CA ARG A 146 -6.81 -21.59 -40.19
C ARG A 146 -7.15 -20.11 -40.32
N LYS A 147 -7.25 -19.40 -39.20
CA LYS A 147 -7.62 -17.97 -39.19
C LYS A 147 -6.66 -17.12 -39.99
N ALA A 148 -5.34 -17.31 -39.82
CA ALA A 148 -4.34 -16.58 -40.62
C ALA A 148 -4.39 -16.94 -42.10
N SER A 149 -4.65 -18.25 -42.45
CA SER A 149 -4.69 -18.70 -43.83
C SER A 149 -5.89 -18.12 -44.58
N ASP A 150 -7.05 -18.04 -43.94
CA ASP A 150 -8.33 -17.63 -44.54
C ASP A 150 -8.42 -16.12 -44.79
N LEU A 151 -7.49 -15.32 -44.24
CA LEU A 151 -7.48 -13.87 -44.46
C LEU A 151 -7.15 -13.48 -45.88
N PRO A 152 -7.85 -12.46 -46.43
CA PRO A 152 -7.53 -11.88 -47.74
C PRO A 152 -6.09 -11.38 -47.81
N PRO A 153 -5.52 -11.24 -49.04
CA PRO A 153 -4.22 -10.60 -49.21
C PRO A 153 -4.21 -9.17 -48.65
N GLY A 154 -3.21 -8.87 -47.82
CA GLY A 154 -3.01 -7.54 -47.22
C GLY A 154 -3.69 -7.36 -45.85
N GLU A 155 -4.53 -8.30 -45.41
CA GLU A 155 -5.06 -8.32 -44.04
C GLU A 155 -4.14 -9.15 -43.13
N LYS A 156 -4.11 -8.77 -41.83
CA LYS A 156 -3.37 -9.48 -40.80
C LYS A 156 -4.28 -10.01 -39.71
N LEU A 157 -3.90 -11.17 -39.18
CA LEU A 157 -4.40 -11.71 -37.92
C LEU A 157 -3.64 -11.01 -36.77
N THR A 158 -4.35 -10.31 -35.92
CA THR A 158 -3.74 -9.74 -34.72
C THR A 158 -3.81 -10.80 -33.63
N ILE A 159 -2.68 -11.16 -33.04
CA ILE A 159 -2.61 -12.04 -31.87
C ILE A 159 -2.09 -11.21 -30.69
N ILE A 160 -2.89 -11.16 -29.63
CA ILE A 160 -2.49 -10.58 -28.36
C ILE A 160 -2.19 -11.75 -27.42
N SER A 161 -0.89 -11.95 -27.13
CA SER A 161 -0.46 -13.05 -26.28
C SER A 161 0.03 -12.50 -24.93
N THR A 162 -0.56 -12.99 -23.85
CA THR A 162 -0.21 -12.60 -22.47
C THR A 162 0.47 -13.73 -21.71
N GLY A 163 0.64 -14.91 -22.34
CA GLY A 163 1.31 -16.08 -21.79
C GLY A 163 2.50 -16.55 -22.63
N ALA A 164 2.87 -17.81 -22.43
CA ALA A 164 3.92 -18.46 -23.19
C ALA A 164 3.56 -18.56 -24.68
N LEU A 165 4.51 -18.29 -25.57
CA LEU A 165 4.33 -18.20 -27.01
C LEU A 165 4.17 -19.56 -27.73
N THR A 166 3.98 -20.65 -27.00
CA THR A 166 3.93 -22.04 -27.48
C THR A 166 2.95 -22.24 -28.65
N ASN A 167 1.72 -21.70 -28.55
CA ASN A 167 0.67 -21.87 -29.57
C ASN A 167 1.02 -21.15 -30.85
N VAL A 168 1.47 -19.89 -30.76
CA VAL A 168 1.84 -19.05 -31.92
C VAL A 168 3.08 -19.60 -32.61
N ALA A 169 4.10 -19.96 -31.84
CA ALA A 169 5.33 -20.54 -32.37
C ALA A 169 5.08 -21.88 -33.06
N SER A 170 4.23 -22.74 -32.47
CA SER A 170 3.83 -24.01 -33.10
C SER A 170 3.11 -23.76 -34.43
N ALA A 171 2.22 -22.77 -34.49
CA ALA A 171 1.50 -22.44 -35.73
C ALA A 171 2.45 -21.96 -36.82
N VAL A 172 3.40 -21.09 -36.50
CA VAL A 172 4.43 -20.60 -37.44
C VAL A 172 5.37 -21.74 -37.85
N MET A 173 5.75 -22.63 -36.94
CA MET A 173 6.62 -23.79 -37.26
C MET A 173 5.94 -24.77 -38.19
N VAL A 174 4.64 -25.05 -37.97
CA VAL A 174 3.84 -25.95 -38.83
C VAL A 174 3.58 -25.34 -40.21
N LYS A 175 3.36 -24.06 -40.31
CA LYS A 175 3.02 -23.34 -41.54
C LYS A 175 3.73 -21.99 -41.60
N PRO A 176 5.04 -21.95 -41.97
CA PRO A 176 5.85 -20.72 -41.88
C PRO A 176 5.31 -19.54 -42.71
N GLU A 177 4.60 -19.81 -43.78
CA GLU A 177 4.05 -18.76 -44.65
C GLU A 177 2.96 -17.91 -43.98
N ILE A 178 2.41 -18.31 -42.83
CA ILE A 178 1.44 -17.50 -42.09
C ILE A 178 2.12 -16.36 -41.31
N ALA A 179 3.42 -16.46 -41.03
CA ALA A 179 4.15 -15.42 -40.27
C ALA A 179 3.91 -14.01 -40.82
N LYS A 180 3.98 -13.82 -42.14
CA LYS A 180 3.72 -12.51 -42.79
C LYS A 180 2.28 -12.01 -42.67
N LYS A 181 1.34 -12.89 -42.27
CA LYS A 181 -0.07 -12.57 -42.07
C LYS A 181 -0.41 -12.34 -40.59
N ILE A 182 0.57 -12.39 -39.70
CA ILE A 182 0.38 -12.21 -38.26
C ILE A 182 1.01 -10.89 -37.83
N ALA A 183 0.28 -10.12 -37.03
CA ALA A 183 0.81 -9.06 -36.16
C ALA A 183 0.69 -9.58 -34.72
N LEU A 184 1.84 -9.89 -34.11
CA LEU A 184 1.92 -10.44 -32.77
C LEU A 184 2.26 -9.34 -31.79
N TYR A 185 1.39 -9.15 -30.81
CA TYR A 185 1.61 -8.30 -29.64
C TYR A 185 1.76 -9.21 -28.42
N TRP A 186 2.89 -9.15 -27.77
CA TRP A 186 3.21 -10.07 -26.69
C TRP A 186 3.72 -9.37 -25.44
N LEU A 187 3.23 -9.82 -24.28
CA LEU A 187 3.77 -9.46 -22.98
C LEU A 187 4.84 -10.45 -22.58
N GLY A 188 6.04 -9.99 -22.38
CA GLY A 188 7.14 -10.83 -21.92
C GLY A 188 8.49 -10.16 -22.08
N GLN A 189 9.50 -10.78 -21.53
CA GLN A 189 10.86 -10.26 -21.51
C GLN A 189 11.07 -9.04 -20.60
N THR A 190 12.33 -8.73 -20.39
CA THR A 190 12.78 -7.50 -19.74
C THR A 190 13.87 -6.87 -20.59
N TYR A 191 13.83 -5.54 -20.73
CA TYR A 191 14.80 -4.81 -21.52
C TYR A 191 15.50 -3.74 -20.69
N ASP A 192 16.84 -3.78 -20.64
CA ASP A 192 17.65 -2.72 -20.03
C ASP A 192 17.79 -1.57 -21.04
N PHE A 193 17.00 -0.51 -20.84
CA PHE A 193 16.97 0.65 -21.74
C PHE A 193 18.24 1.51 -21.66
N GLU A 194 18.99 1.44 -20.57
CA GLU A 194 20.26 2.18 -20.41
C GLU A 194 21.38 1.49 -21.18
N LYS A 195 21.44 0.16 -21.13
CA LYS A 195 22.46 -0.64 -21.81
C LYS A 195 22.05 -1.09 -23.19
N ASP A 196 20.79 -0.89 -23.57
CA ASP A 196 20.17 -1.31 -24.83
C ASP A 196 20.32 -2.83 -25.08
N VAL A 197 19.99 -3.65 -24.06
CA VAL A 197 20.12 -5.12 -24.09
C VAL A 197 18.93 -5.85 -23.47
N TRP A 198 18.68 -7.05 -23.97
CA TRP A 198 17.73 -8.00 -23.37
C TRP A 198 18.31 -8.63 -22.10
N ILE A 199 17.50 -8.72 -21.02
CA ILE A 199 17.94 -9.27 -19.72
C ILE A 199 16.92 -10.24 -19.09
N GLY A 200 15.87 -10.60 -19.81
CA GLY A 200 14.69 -11.27 -19.25
C GLY A 200 14.60 -12.77 -19.52
N GLU A 201 15.72 -13.52 -19.64
CA GLU A 201 15.68 -14.98 -19.85
C GLU A 201 14.92 -15.75 -18.73
N HIS A 202 14.82 -15.17 -17.55
CA HIS A 202 14.08 -15.69 -16.40
C HIS A 202 12.71 -15.03 -16.19
N GLU A 203 12.31 -14.14 -17.08
CA GLU A 203 10.97 -13.59 -17.07
C GLU A 203 9.96 -14.73 -17.30
N PHE A 204 8.79 -14.63 -16.63
CA PHE A 204 7.89 -15.77 -16.48
C PHE A 204 7.43 -16.35 -17.83
N ASN A 205 6.94 -15.53 -18.75
CA ASN A 205 6.44 -15.98 -20.03
C ASN A 205 7.54 -16.55 -20.94
N VAL A 206 8.75 -15.94 -20.87
CA VAL A 206 9.94 -16.47 -21.55
C VAL A 206 10.36 -17.82 -20.96
N ALA A 207 10.47 -17.92 -19.64
CA ALA A 207 10.89 -19.15 -18.97
C ALA A 207 9.93 -20.32 -19.22
N ASN A 208 8.64 -20.02 -19.44
CA ASN A 208 7.64 -21.02 -19.80
C ASN A 208 7.88 -21.64 -21.20
N ASP A 209 8.39 -20.88 -22.17
CA ASP A 209 8.81 -21.44 -23.47
C ASP A 209 9.82 -20.52 -24.19
N LEU A 210 11.08 -20.51 -23.75
CA LEU A 210 12.15 -19.72 -24.36
C LEU A 210 12.37 -20.07 -25.84
N GLU A 211 12.26 -21.36 -26.20
CA GLU A 211 12.46 -21.83 -27.57
C GLU A 211 11.35 -21.29 -28.51
N ALA A 212 10.13 -21.05 -28.01
CA ALA A 212 9.06 -20.41 -28.74
C ALA A 212 9.38 -18.93 -29.04
N PHE A 213 9.91 -18.21 -28.07
CA PHE A 213 10.36 -16.84 -28.25
C PHE A 213 11.50 -16.74 -29.30
N ASP A 214 12.52 -17.60 -29.21
CA ASP A 214 13.63 -17.65 -30.14
C ASP A 214 13.16 -17.91 -31.57
N LEU A 215 12.25 -18.88 -31.77
CA LEU A 215 11.65 -19.18 -33.07
C LEU A 215 10.95 -17.96 -33.68
N LEU A 216 10.13 -17.28 -32.87
CA LEU A 216 9.41 -16.10 -33.37
C LEU A 216 10.33 -14.89 -33.62
N CYS A 217 11.45 -14.81 -32.90
CA CYS A 217 12.54 -13.86 -33.25
C CYS A 217 13.23 -14.23 -34.56
N ASP A 218 13.33 -15.52 -34.89
CA ASP A 218 13.89 -16.03 -36.16
C ASP A 218 12.91 -15.91 -37.34
N ALA A 219 11.61 -15.69 -37.12
CA ALA A 219 10.60 -15.54 -38.17
C ALA A 219 10.65 -14.13 -38.75
N GLU A 220 11.47 -13.94 -39.83
CA GLU A 220 11.79 -12.63 -40.41
C GLU A 220 10.55 -11.84 -40.90
N ASP A 221 9.53 -12.54 -41.42
CA ASP A 221 8.30 -11.95 -41.97
C ASP A 221 7.24 -11.62 -40.87
N LEU A 222 7.49 -11.99 -39.62
CA LEU A 222 6.56 -11.75 -38.52
C LEU A 222 6.63 -10.30 -38.03
N GLU A 223 5.49 -9.60 -38.00
CA GLU A 223 5.35 -8.34 -37.26
C GLU A 223 5.26 -8.64 -35.78
N PHE A 224 6.24 -8.15 -34.99
CA PHE A 224 6.37 -8.54 -33.61
C PHE A 224 6.59 -7.32 -32.71
N HIS A 225 5.61 -7.06 -31.85
CA HIS A 225 5.58 -6.02 -30.85
C HIS A 225 5.69 -6.64 -29.46
N ILE A 226 6.62 -6.19 -28.65
CA ILE A 226 6.91 -6.77 -27.33
C ILE A 226 6.69 -5.70 -26.26
N MET A 227 5.87 -6.03 -25.27
CA MET A 227 5.71 -5.25 -24.05
C MET A 227 6.60 -5.84 -22.96
N PRO A 228 7.78 -5.23 -22.65
CA PRO A 228 8.62 -5.73 -21.58
C PRO A 228 7.94 -5.58 -20.20
N ASN A 229 8.15 -6.54 -19.29
CA ASN A 229 7.52 -6.53 -17.99
C ASN A 229 7.91 -5.32 -17.11
N ASN A 230 9.10 -4.73 -17.33
CA ASN A 230 9.50 -3.51 -16.65
C ASN A 230 8.81 -2.23 -17.19
N VAL A 231 8.14 -2.31 -18.34
CA VAL A 231 7.27 -1.24 -18.85
C VAL A 231 5.83 -1.46 -18.42
N SER A 232 5.28 -2.64 -18.67
CA SER A 232 3.92 -2.99 -18.23
C SER A 232 3.74 -2.92 -16.70
N GLY A 233 4.81 -3.18 -15.94
CA GLY A 233 4.87 -3.07 -14.48
C GLY A 233 4.64 -1.67 -13.91
N LEU A 234 4.59 -0.63 -14.75
CA LEU A 234 4.20 0.73 -14.35
C LEU A 234 2.70 0.82 -14.07
N LEU A 235 1.86 -0.03 -14.67
CA LEU A 235 0.42 -0.06 -14.40
C LEU A 235 0.12 -0.88 -13.15
N ARG A 236 -0.42 -0.23 -12.13
CA ARG A 236 -0.73 -0.85 -10.85
C ARG A 236 -2.09 -0.42 -10.33
N PHE A 237 -2.90 -1.37 -9.93
CA PHE A 237 -4.21 -1.12 -9.33
C PHE A 237 -4.16 -1.38 -7.82
N HIS A 238 -4.64 -0.42 -7.05
CA HIS A 238 -4.67 -0.54 -5.58
C HIS A 238 -5.71 -1.57 -5.13
N ASN A 239 -5.30 -2.57 -4.35
CA ASN A 239 -6.12 -3.73 -3.99
C ASN A 239 -7.50 -3.35 -3.43
N ALA A 240 -7.55 -2.61 -2.32
CA ALA A 240 -8.82 -2.26 -1.69
C ALA A 240 -9.72 -1.42 -2.60
N HIS A 241 -9.16 -0.44 -3.31
CA HIS A 241 -9.90 0.43 -4.21
C HIS A 241 -10.52 -0.36 -5.37
N SER A 242 -9.73 -1.24 -5.98
CA SER A 242 -10.15 -2.06 -7.10
C SER A 242 -11.23 -3.07 -6.71
N ILE A 243 -11.04 -3.78 -5.60
CA ILE A 243 -12.04 -4.71 -5.07
C ILE A 243 -13.36 -4.00 -4.79
N ASN A 244 -13.35 -2.83 -4.15
CA ASN A 244 -14.55 -2.06 -3.88
C ASN A 244 -15.27 -1.56 -5.14
N LYS A 245 -14.54 -1.23 -6.20
CA LYS A 245 -15.13 -0.90 -7.50
C LYS A 245 -15.75 -2.12 -8.16
N LEU A 246 -15.02 -3.24 -8.17
CA LEU A 246 -15.46 -4.49 -8.78
C LEU A 246 -16.70 -5.07 -8.11
N GLU A 247 -16.83 -5.00 -6.80
CA GLU A 247 -18.01 -5.47 -6.06
C GLU A 247 -19.31 -4.75 -6.42
N LYS A 248 -19.22 -3.57 -7.02
CA LYS A 248 -20.39 -2.82 -7.51
C LYS A 248 -20.81 -3.23 -8.92
N VAL A 249 -20.01 -4.06 -9.59
CA VAL A 249 -20.28 -4.58 -10.92
C VAL A 249 -20.74 -6.02 -10.80
N GLU A 250 -22.04 -6.27 -11.03
CA GLU A 250 -22.60 -7.63 -10.96
C GLU A 250 -21.94 -8.56 -11.98
N GLY A 251 -21.91 -9.85 -11.68
CA GLY A 251 -21.35 -10.88 -12.55
C GLY A 251 -19.82 -10.83 -12.59
N ILE A 252 -19.23 -10.29 -13.66
CA ILE A 252 -17.78 -10.29 -13.86
C ILE A 252 -17.02 -9.53 -12.74
N GLY A 253 -17.55 -8.42 -12.27
CA GLY A 253 -16.88 -7.64 -11.23
C GLY A 253 -16.83 -8.38 -9.90
N THR A 254 -17.96 -8.89 -9.42
CA THR A 254 -18.02 -9.68 -8.17
C THR A 254 -17.17 -10.96 -8.26
N PHE A 255 -17.13 -11.60 -9.43
CA PHE A 255 -16.29 -12.77 -9.67
C PHE A 255 -14.79 -12.46 -9.54
N ILE A 256 -14.32 -11.36 -10.16
CA ILE A 256 -12.92 -10.94 -10.08
C ILE A 256 -12.58 -10.47 -8.65
N ALA A 257 -13.48 -9.71 -7.99
CA ALA A 257 -13.29 -9.25 -6.63
C ALA A 257 -13.08 -10.41 -5.63
N ASP A 258 -13.89 -11.48 -5.73
CA ASP A 258 -13.76 -12.67 -4.90
C ASP A 258 -12.40 -13.37 -5.10
N ARG A 259 -11.94 -13.51 -6.35
CA ARG A 259 -10.63 -14.07 -6.66
C ARG A 259 -9.49 -13.19 -6.18
N TRP A 260 -9.64 -11.87 -6.36
CA TRP A 260 -8.65 -10.92 -5.88
C TRP A 260 -8.46 -11.01 -4.38
N ARG A 261 -9.56 -11.03 -3.59
CA ARG A 261 -9.49 -11.22 -2.14
C ARG A 261 -8.79 -12.52 -1.75
N LYS A 262 -9.12 -13.62 -2.42
CA LYS A 262 -8.48 -14.92 -2.14
C LYS A 262 -6.98 -14.91 -2.41
N ARG A 263 -6.53 -14.18 -3.45
CA ARG A 263 -5.12 -14.09 -3.81
C ARG A 263 -4.30 -13.23 -2.88
N ILE A 264 -4.84 -12.11 -2.44
CA ILE A 264 -4.12 -11.16 -1.60
C ILE A 264 -4.26 -11.44 -0.11
N GLY A 265 -5.22 -12.27 0.31
CA GLY A 265 -5.54 -12.47 1.72
C GLY A 265 -5.84 -11.11 2.39
N ASP A 266 -5.14 -10.82 3.48
CA ASP A 266 -5.31 -9.58 4.24
C ASP A 266 -4.54 -8.37 3.65
N ASN A 267 -3.82 -8.55 2.53
CA ASN A 267 -3.01 -7.49 1.92
C ASN A 267 -3.84 -6.52 1.08
N MET A 268 -4.74 -5.78 1.73
CA MET A 268 -5.63 -4.80 1.08
C MET A 268 -4.95 -3.48 0.71
N THR A 269 -3.76 -3.19 1.26
CA THR A 269 -3.13 -1.86 1.17
C THR A 269 -2.06 -1.76 0.09
N SER A 270 -1.62 -2.88 -0.47
CA SER A 270 -0.70 -2.88 -1.59
C SER A 270 -1.45 -2.73 -2.92
N SER A 271 -0.69 -2.63 -4.00
CA SER A 271 -1.20 -2.65 -5.36
C SER A 271 -0.83 -3.97 -6.03
N TRP A 272 -1.70 -4.44 -6.90
CA TRP A 272 -1.39 -5.52 -7.85
C TRP A 272 -0.92 -4.92 -9.17
N THR A 273 0.09 -5.49 -9.76
CA THR A 273 0.59 -5.05 -11.07
C THR A 273 -0.30 -5.63 -12.17
N MET A 274 -0.66 -4.79 -13.15
CA MET A 274 -1.59 -5.12 -14.23
C MET A 274 -0.84 -5.26 -15.54
N TRP A 275 0.11 -6.20 -15.58
CA TRP A 275 0.99 -6.38 -16.75
C TRP A 275 0.22 -6.55 -18.05
N ASP A 276 -0.76 -7.46 -18.07
CA ASP A 276 -1.55 -7.81 -19.24
C ASP A 276 -2.50 -6.71 -19.67
N VAL A 277 -3.12 -6.02 -18.70
CA VAL A 277 -4.02 -4.89 -18.95
C VAL A 277 -3.29 -3.77 -19.68
N ALA A 278 -2.00 -3.53 -19.35
CA ALA A 278 -1.17 -2.53 -20.01
C ALA A 278 -1.02 -2.82 -21.51
N LEU A 279 -0.82 -4.08 -21.89
CA LEU A 279 -0.73 -4.48 -23.30
C LEU A 279 -2.03 -4.21 -24.04
N ILE A 280 -3.19 -4.57 -23.46
CA ILE A 280 -4.50 -4.33 -24.09
C ILE A 280 -4.70 -2.84 -24.37
N TYR A 281 -4.39 -1.97 -23.41
CA TYR A 281 -4.58 -0.52 -23.61
C TYR A 281 -3.52 0.12 -24.49
N ALA A 282 -2.31 -0.39 -24.56
CA ALA A 282 -1.30 0.06 -25.52
C ALA A 282 -1.75 -0.20 -26.97
N ILE A 283 -2.45 -1.31 -27.22
CA ILE A 283 -2.98 -1.66 -28.54
C ILE A 283 -4.24 -0.84 -28.87
N THR A 284 -5.14 -0.67 -27.91
CA THR A 284 -6.41 0.04 -28.17
C THR A 284 -6.29 1.53 -28.14
N ASN A 285 -5.23 2.08 -27.54
CA ASN A 285 -4.94 3.49 -27.38
C ASN A 285 -3.45 3.73 -27.59
N PRO A 286 -2.94 3.58 -28.84
CA PRO A 286 -1.51 3.64 -29.12
C PRO A 286 -0.87 4.98 -28.73
N GLU A 287 -1.65 6.04 -28.63
CA GLU A 287 -1.21 7.36 -28.14
C GLU A 287 -0.90 7.38 -26.62
N TRP A 288 -1.18 6.31 -25.89
CA TRP A 288 -0.84 6.16 -24.46
C TRP A 288 0.41 5.30 -24.22
N ALA A 289 1.08 4.89 -25.29
CA ALA A 289 2.29 4.09 -25.23
C ALA A 289 3.32 4.59 -26.22
N GLU A 290 4.59 4.38 -25.89
CA GLU A 290 5.70 4.70 -26.77
C GLU A 290 6.41 3.43 -27.22
N GLU A 291 6.79 3.33 -28.49
CA GLU A 291 7.51 2.19 -29.04
C GLU A 291 8.84 2.62 -29.66
N LYS A 292 9.82 1.71 -29.67
CA LYS A 292 11.05 1.84 -30.46
C LYS A 292 11.42 0.50 -31.10
N LYS A 293 12.24 0.56 -32.18
CA LYS A 293 12.78 -0.64 -32.80
C LYS A 293 14.13 -1.03 -32.18
N VAL A 294 14.26 -2.28 -31.76
CA VAL A 294 15.49 -2.85 -31.20
C VAL A 294 15.91 -4.09 -32.00
N ASP A 295 17.18 -4.49 -31.89
CA ASP A 295 17.64 -5.76 -32.43
C ASP A 295 17.08 -6.93 -31.58
N THR A 296 16.73 -8.04 -32.22
CA THR A 296 16.39 -9.30 -31.57
C THR A 296 17.54 -9.80 -30.67
N PRO A 297 17.27 -10.67 -29.67
CA PRO A 297 18.30 -11.18 -28.77
C PRO A 297 19.47 -11.85 -29.48
N PRO A 298 20.68 -11.82 -28.90
CA PRO A 298 21.83 -12.58 -29.40
C PRO A 298 21.51 -14.08 -29.54
N GLY A 299 21.92 -14.68 -30.64
CA GLY A 299 21.65 -16.10 -30.93
C GLY A 299 20.48 -16.34 -31.87
N THR A 300 19.59 -15.38 -32.04
CA THR A 300 18.50 -15.40 -33.04
C THR A 300 18.89 -14.70 -34.34
N THR A 301 18.03 -14.76 -35.34
CA THR A 301 18.22 -13.98 -36.59
C THR A 301 18.21 -12.50 -36.28
N LYS A 302 19.26 -11.80 -36.68
CA LYS A 302 19.35 -10.37 -36.43
C LYS A 302 18.34 -9.61 -37.28
N ARG A 303 17.29 -9.13 -36.69
CA ARG A 303 16.27 -8.26 -37.27
C ARG A 303 15.77 -7.25 -36.24
N LYS A 304 14.96 -6.32 -36.67
CA LYS A 304 14.30 -5.38 -35.75
C LYS A 304 12.93 -5.86 -35.35
N VAL A 305 12.63 -5.73 -34.07
CA VAL A 305 11.29 -5.88 -33.49
C VAL A 305 10.89 -4.57 -32.80
N ASP A 306 9.60 -4.36 -32.66
CA ASP A 306 9.09 -3.20 -31.95
C ASP A 306 8.97 -3.52 -30.45
N ILE A 307 9.46 -2.64 -29.57
CA ILE A 307 9.28 -2.79 -28.13
C ILE A 307 8.66 -1.52 -27.54
N TYR A 308 7.76 -1.71 -26.60
CA TYR A 308 7.23 -0.61 -25.81
C TYR A 308 8.30 -0.09 -24.84
N THR A 309 8.34 1.23 -24.64
CA THR A 309 9.34 1.90 -23.80
C THR A 309 8.71 2.65 -22.64
N ASN A 310 7.45 3.05 -22.79
CA ASN A 310 6.70 3.80 -21.78
C ASN A 310 5.19 3.63 -21.99
N ILE A 311 4.41 3.85 -20.92
CA ILE A 311 2.95 3.83 -20.93
C ILE A 311 2.37 4.95 -20.07
N ASP A 312 1.19 5.43 -20.42
CA ASP A 312 0.38 6.34 -19.58
C ASP A 312 -0.55 5.51 -18.66
N ALA A 313 0.03 5.05 -17.54
CA ALA A 313 -0.65 4.15 -16.61
C ALA A 313 -1.94 4.77 -16.02
N GLU A 314 -1.97 6.08 -15.79
CA GLU A 314 -3.14 6.77 -15.24
C GLU A 314 -4.33 6.74 -16.22
N LYS A 315 -4.09 7.04 -17.50
CA LYS A 315 -5.15 6.94 -18.51
C LYS A 315 -5.64 5.52 -18.70
N MET A 316 -4.72 4.54 -18.67
CA MET A 316 -5.07 3.11 -18.81
C MET A 316 -5.94 2.63 -17.64
N GLU A 317 -5.60 2.98 -16.39
CA GLU A 317 -6.42 2.66 -15.22
C GLU A 317 -7.80 3.31 -15.30
N ASN A 318 -7.86 4.59 -15.62
CA ASN A 318 -9.13 5.32 -15.74
C ASN A 318 -10.04 4.70 -16.81
N GLU A 319 -9.50 4.32 -17.96
CA GLU A 319 -10.28 3.68 -19.04
C GLU A 319 -10.79 2.29 -18.65
N PHE A 320 -9.99 1.51 -17.91
CA PHE A 320 -10.44 0.23 -17.38
C PHE A 320 -11.70 0.38 -16.52
N TRP A 321 -11.70 1.33 -15.61
CA TRP A 321 -12.85 1.58 -14.73
C TRP A 321 -14.03 2.19 -15.49
N ASN A 322 -13.78 2.99 -16.54
CA ASN A 322 -14.82 3.49 -17.46
C ASN A 322 -15.51 2.35 -18.20
N ALA A 323 -14.74 1.43 -18.77
CA ALA A 323 -15.26 0.30 -19.54
C ALA A 323 -16.12 -0.65 -18.70
N LEU A 324 -15.86 -0.72 -17.39
CA LEU A 324 -16.68 -1.46 -16.43
C LEU A 324 -17.91 -0.69 -15.92
N GLY A 325 -18.09 0.56 -16.31
CA GLY A 325 -19.19 1.41 -15.83
C GLY A 325 -19.01 1.86 -14.37
N CYS A 326 -17.79 1.82 -13.85
CA CYS A 326 -17.48 2.21 -12.48
C CYS A 326 -17.27 3.71 -12.29
N ASN A 327 -17.38 4.53 -13.34
CA ASN A 327 -17.14 5.95 -13.28
C ASN A 327 -18.43 6.76 -13.17
N VAL A 328 -18.36 7.83 -12.39
CA VAL A 328 -19.35 8.91 -12.35
C VAL A 328 -19.34 9.66 -13.69
N PRO A 329 -20.48 10.10 -14.25
CA PRO A 329 -20.55 10.75 -15.56
C PRO A 329 -19.57 11.92 -15.71
N GLU A 330 -18.91 12.00 -16.87
CA GLU A 330 -18.10 13.14 -17.32
C GLU A 330 -18.95 14.43 -17.37
N GLY A 331 -19.08 15.09 -16.30
CA GLY A 331 -19.81 16.36 -16.15
C GLY A 331 -19.58 16.99 -14.80
N GLN A 332 -18.94 16.27 -13.89
CA GLN A 332 -18.59 16.74 -12.55
C GLN A 332 -17.14 16.41 -12.13
N GLN A 333 -16.31 15.98 -13.04
CA GLN A 333 -14.86 15.97 -12.82
C GLN A 333 -14.25 17.25 -13.42
N ALA A 334 -14.33 18.36 -12.69
CA ALA A 334 -13.12 19.14 -12.51
C ALA A 334 -12.07 18.13 -12.02
N ALA A 335 -10.91 18.02 -12.67
CA ALA A 335 -9.81 17.17 -12.23
C ALA A 335 -9.78 17.23 -10.71
N ALA A 336 -10.07 16.11 -10.02
CA ALA A 336 -10.12 16.10 -8.58
C ALA A 336 -8.73 16.55 -8.15
N GLN A 337 -8.62 17.79 -7.67
CA GLN A 337 -7.38 18.30 -7.08
C GLN A 337 -6.99 17.24 -6.05
N PRO A 338 -5.73 16.77 -6.01
CA PRO A 338 -5.33 15.77 -5.03
C PRO A 338 -5.80 16.23 -3.66
N GLN A 339 -6.46 15.34 -2.90
CA GLN A 339 -7.03 15.70 -1.59
C GLN A 339 -5.97 16.33 -0.67
N ILE A 340 -4.70 16.00 -0.89
CA ILE A 340 -3.52 16.57 -0.22
C ILE A 340 -2.56 17.08 -1.31
N ARG A 341 -2.15 18.33 -1.18
CA ARG A 341 -1.06 18.91 -1.99
C ARG A 341 0.09 19.30 -1.08
N LYS A 342 1.25 18.69 -1.28
CA LYS A 342 2.49 19.12 -0.61
C LYS A 342 2.90 20.51 -1.10
N VAL A 343 3.09 21.44 -0.16
CA VAL A 343 3.56 22.81 -0.47
C VAL A 343 5.08 22.86 -0.43
N LYS A 344 5.67 22.47 0.71
CA LYS A 344 7.12 22.44 0.93
C LYS A 344 7.48 21.69 2.20
N ASP A 345 8.75 21.32 2.30
CA ASP A 345 9.36 20.91 3.57
C ASP A 345 10.01 22.11 4.28
N VAL A 346 10.05 22.07 5.60
CA VAL A 346 10.66 23.08 6.47
C VAL A 346 11.56 22.40 7.49
N VAL A 347 12.70 23.05 7.81
CA VAL A 347 13.55 22.66 8.94
C VAL A 347 13.10 23.45 10.16
N ILE A 348 12.65 22.73 11.18
CA ILE A 348 12.15 23.33 12.43
C ILE A 348 13.29 23.52 13.42
N TYR A 349 14.13 22.47 13.57
CA TYR A 349 15.32 22.53 14.40
C TYR A 349 16.41 21.61 13.86
N GLU A 350 17.62 22.14 13.75
CA GLU A 350 18.83 21.39 13.42
C GLU A 350 20.01 21.91 14.25
N ASP A 351 20.79 21.00 14.81
CA ASP A 351 22.07 21.29 15.47
C ASP A 351 22.93 20.01 15.41
N PRO A 352 24.09 20.04 14.72
CA PRO A 352 24.92 18.85 14.54
C PRO A 352 25.54 18.30 15.84
N LYS A 353 25.44 19.03 16.94
CA LYS A 353 25.90 18.61 18.27
C LYS A 353 24.85 17.80 19.03
N PHE A 354 23.63 17.76 18.53
CA PHE A 354 22.50 17.15 19.22
C PHE A 354 21.72 16.21 18.33
N HIS A 355 21.17 15.21 18.96
CA HIS A 355 20.23 14.27 18.41
C HIS A 355 18.82 14.74 18.81
N ALA A 356 18.10 15.34 17.87
CA ALA A 356 16.75 15.87 18.08
C ALA A 356 15.70 14.87 17.53
N THR A 357 14.79 14.41 18.39
CA THR A 357 13.84 13.35 18.05
C THR A 357 12.49 13.54 18.73
N PHE A 358 11.50 12.76 18.29
CA PHE A 358 10.19 12.57 18.91
C PHE A 358 9.41 13.88 19.14
N PRO A 359 9.11 14.64 18.09
CA PRO A 359 8.40 15.90 18.25
C PRO A 359 6.91 15.71 18.53
N SER A 360 6.34 16.71 19.19
CA SER A 360 4.92 17.01 19.23
C SER A 360 4.69 18.50 19.00
N ALA A 361 3.49 18.88 18.57
CA ALA A 361 3.21 20.27 18.22
C ALA A 361 1.82 20.69 18.69
N VAL A 362 1.70 21.98 19.04
CA VAL A 362 0.41 22.61 19.37
C VAL A 362 0.33 24.01 18.80
N LYS A 363 -0.90 24.47 18.56
CA LYS A 363 -1.23 25.85 18.22
C LYS A 363 -1.71 26.54 19.48
N LEU A 364 -0.88 27.43 20.06
CA LEU A 364 -1.16 28.11 21.32
C LEU A 364 -2.15 29.29 21.19
N GLY A 365 -2.36 29.76 19.98
CA GLY A 365 -3.23 30.91 19.68
C GLY A 365 -3.12 31.31 18.21
N PRO A 366 -3.75 32.42 17.81
CA PRO A 366 -3.60 32.95 16.46
C PRO A 366 -2.12 33.24 16.13
N ASN A 367 -1.59 32.60 15.07
CA ASN A 367 -0.17 32.74 14.68
C ASN A 367 0.84 32.43 15.81
N GLU A 368 0.50 31.52 16.71
CA GLU A 368 1.38 31.05 17.77
C GLU A 368 1.49 29.52 17.75
N TYR A 369 2.64 29.01 17.34
CA TYR A 369 2.90 27.58 17.22
C TYR A 369 4.11 27.18 18.07
N THR A 370 4.02 26.02 18.71
CA THR A 370 5.10 25.45 19.50
C THR A 370 5.33 24.00 19.08
N VAL A 371 6.61 23.64 18.95
CA VAL A 371 7.07 22.27 18.75
C VAL A 371 7.97 21.89 19.92
N ALA A 372 7.55 20.87 20.66
CA ALA A 372 8.37 20.25 21.70
C ALA A 372 9.05 19.00 21.12
N PHE A 373 10.27 18.74 21.57
CA PHE A 373 11.02 17.55 21.17
C PHE A 373 12.07 17.16 22.23
N ARG A 374 12.52 15.92 22.13
CA ARG A 374 13.65 15.42 22.91
C ARG A 374 14.94 15.91 22.29
N ARG A 375 15.86 16.40 23.11
CA ARG A 375 17.20 16.79 22.73
C ARG A 375 18.22 16.02 23.56
N ALA A 376 19.09 15.25 22.91
CA ALA A 376 20.19 14.51 23.53
C ALA A 376 21.52 14.90 22.88
N PRO A 377 22.68 14.80 23.57
CA PRO A 377 23.97 15.04 22.93
C PRO A 377 24.18 14.02 21.79
N ASP A 378 24.75 14.51 20.69
CA ASP A 378 25.28 13.57 19.68
C ASP A 378 26.63 13.01 20.19
N ARG A 379 26.60 11.79 20.67
CA ARG A 379 27.73 11.12 21.32
C ARG A 379 28.95 10.99 20.40
N ARG A 380 28.74 10.98 19.08
CA ARG A 380 29.81 10.93 18.08
C ARG A 380 30.71 12.17 18.12
N VAL A 381 30.15 13.33 18.47
CA VAL A 381 30.93 14.60 18.64
C VAL A 381 31.95 14.48 19.77
N PHE A 382 31.69 13.61 20.74
CA PHE A 382 32.58 13.36 21.89
C PHE A 382 33.46 12.09 21.71
N GLY A 383 33.46 11.50 20.48
CA GLY A 383 34.26 10.30 20.18
C GLY A 383 33.67 9.00 20.69
N GLU A 384 32.40 8.99 21.09
CA GLU A 384 31.70 7.78 21.50
C GLU A 384 31.04 7.08 20.30
N PRO A 385 30.82 5.74 20.36
CA PRO A 385 30.23 5.00 19.24
C PRO A 385 28.73 5.24 19.12
N GLY A 386 28.32 6.21 18.32
CA GLY A 386 26.94 6.41 17.91
C GLY A 386 26.02 7.00 18.96
N ASN A 387 24.77 7.25 18.54
CA ASN A 387 23.69 7.76 19.39
C ASN A 387 22.78 6.61 19.80
N ALA A 388 22.43 6.54 21.07
CA ALA A 388 21.41 5.66 21.58
C ALA A 388 20.02 6.28 21.37
N HIS A 389 19.04 5.45 21.10
CA HIS A 389 17.63 5.84 21.09
C HIS A 389 17.20 6.36 22.45
N VAL A 390 17.80 5.85 23.51
CA VAL A 390 17.68 6.29 24.90
C VAL A 390 19.00 6.89 25.35
N ASP A 391 18.98 8.04 26.02
CA ASP A 391 20.16 8.71 26.55
C ASP A 391 19.85 9.33 27.92
N PRO A 392 20.63 9.03 28.98
CA PRO A 392 20.40 9.56 30.31
C PRO A 392 20.63 11.07 30.43
N ASN A 393 21.24 11.71 29.42
CA ASN A 393 21.45 13.16 29.35
C ASN A 393 20.46 13.84 28.38
N SER A 394 19.36 13.18 28.03
CA SER A 394 18.32 13.81 27.22
C SER A 394 17.37 14.63 28.06
N TYR A 395 16.81 15.67 27.46
CA TYR A 395 15.87 16.60 28.09
C TYR A 395 14.87 17.12 27.07
N LEU A 396 13.75 17.65 27.57
CA LEU A 396 12.67 18.16 26.73
C LEU A 396 12.87 19.66 26.50
N VAL A 397 12.77 20.07 25.25
CA VAL A 397 12.85 21.47 24.82
C VAL A 397 11.72 21.80 23.84
N GLN A 398 11.54 23.11 23.64
CA GLN A 398 10.55 23.63 22.68
C GLN A 398 11.13 24.77 21.85
N VAL A 399 10.60 24.92 20.63
CA VAL A 399 10.83 26.05 19.73
C VAL A 399 9.51 26.65 19.28
N HIS A 400 9.52 27.92 18.87
CA HIS A 400 8.31 28.69 18.57
C HIS A 400 8.34 29.26 17.16
N SER A 401 7.14 29.45 16.59
CA SER A 401 6.93 30.09 15.29
C SER A 401 5.65 30.92 15.31
N ASN A 402 5.64 31.99 14.50
CA ASN A 402 4.43 32.80 14.26
C ASN A 402 3.78 32.53 12.90
N ASP A 403 4.39 31.73 12.05
CA ASP A 403 3.91 31.46 10.70
C ASP A 403 3.93 29.96 10.32
N GLY A 404 4.49 29.11 11.20
CA GLY A 404 4.70 27.68 10.96
C GLY A 404 5.87 27.36 10.00
N GLU A 405 6.58 28.38 9.53
CA GLU A 405 7.67 28.24 8.56
C GLU A 405 9.02 28.67 9.11
N ASN A 406 9.04 29.74 9.89
CA ASN A 406 10.23 30.30 10.53
C ASN A 406 10.21 30.03 12.03
N TRP A 407 11.25 29.36 12.56
CA TRP A 407 11.31 28.88 13.94
C TRP A 407 12.44 29.50 14.72
N THR A 408 12.24 29.64 16.02
CA THR A 408 13.33 30.11 16.94
C THR A 408 14.48 29.08 16.90
N LYS A 409 15.71 29.58 16.87
CA LYS A 409 16.91 28.73 16.78
C LYS A 409 17.38 28.20 18.13
N ASP A 410 17.20 29.01 19.19
CA ASP A 410 17.57 28.64 20.53
C ASP A 410 16.37 27.99 21.23
N PRO A 411 16.42 26.66 21.52
CA PRO A 411 15.33 25.99 22.16
C PRO A 411 15.22 26.30 23.64
N GLU A 412 13.99 26.50 24.14
CA GLU A 412 13.69 26.71 25.53
C GLU A 412 13.49 25.36 26.25
N LEU A 413 14.00 25.29 27.51
CA LEU A 413 13.86 24.08 28.31
C LEU A 413 12.41 23.92 28.80
N ILE A 414 11.82 22.73 28.54
CA ILE A 414 10.58 22.30 29.18
C ILE A 414 10.92 21.59 30.50
N TYR A 415 11.73 20.54 30.43
CA TYR A 415 12.04 19.70 31.60
C TYR A 415 13.32 18.90 31.41
N ALA A 416 14.10 18.78 32.45
CA ALA A 416 15.20 17.84 32.59
C ALA A 416 14.93 16.95 33.81
N HIS A 417 14.78 15.63 33.58
CA HIS A 417 14.49 14.72 34.67
C HIS A 417 15.62 14.61 35.67
N PRO A 418 15.42 14.75 37.00
CA PRO A 418 16.48 14.83 37.98
C PRO A 418 17.30 13.53 38.11
N PHE A 419 16.75 12.37 37.74
CA PHE A 419 17.45 11.10 37.86
C PHE A 419 18.02 10.58 36.54
N GLY A 420 17.79 11.26 35.42
CA GLY A 420 18.28 10.80 34.14
C GLY A 420 17.67 11.48 32.92
N GLY A 421 17.49 10.75 31.82
CA GLY A 421 16.98 11.28 30.57
C GLY A 421 15.47 11.33 30.49
N SER A 422 14.96 12.36 29.83
CA SER A 422 13.56 12.48 29.42
C SER A 422 13.39 12.00 27.97
N GLN A 423 12.24 11.38 27.67
CA GLN A 423 11.87 10.91 26.34
C GLN A 423 10.72 11.74 25.75
N ASP A 424 10.14 11.29 24.76
CA ASP A 424 9.04 11.68 23.88
C ASP A 424 8.03 12.68 24.49
N PRO A 425 8.18 14.01 24.32
CA PRO A 425 7.17 14.95 24.80
C PRO A 425 5.89 14.86 23.98
N CYS A 426 4.74 14.75 24.64
CA CYS A 426 3.43 14.71 24.00
C CYS A 426 2.59 15.90 24.49
N LEU A 427 2.50 16.94 23.68
CA LEU A 427 1.76 18.16 24.00
C LEU A 427 0.26 18.00 23.73
N LEU A 428 -0.56 18.55 24.63
CA LEU A 428 -1.98 18.80 24.43
C LEU A 428 -2.32 20.18 24.97
N GLN A 429 -2.93 21.06 24.17
CA GLN A 429 -3.56 22.27 24.66
C GLN A 429 -5.03 22.03 24.90
N LEU A 430 -5.50 22.28 26.12
CA LEU A 430 -6.91 22.24 26.50
C LEU A 430 -7.65 23.50 26.01
N LYS A 431 -8.96 23.40 25.91
CA LYS A 431 -9.84 24.51 25.47
C LYS A 431 -9.74 25.76 26.33
N ASP A 432 -9.38 25.62 27.60
CA ASP A 432 -9.17 26.76 28.51
C ASP A 432 -7.75 27.38 28.40
N GLY A 433 -6.90 26.83 27.58
CA GLY A 433 -5.52 27.27 27.34
C GLY A 433 -4.48 26.56 28.20
N THR A 434 -4.84 25.70 29.14
CA THR A 434 -3.91 24.85 29.89
C THR A 434 -3.12 23.96 28.92
N LEU A 435 -1.81 23.87 29.10
CA LEU A 435 -0.94 23.02 28.30
C LEU A 435 -0.47 21.84 29.12
N LEU A 436 -0.63 20.64 28.58
CA LEU A 436 -0.12 19.38 29.14
C LEU A 436 1.05 18.89 28.31
N CYS A 437 2.05 18.28 28.97
CA CYS A 437 3.15 17.58 28.31
C CYS A 437 3.36 16.24 29.00
N ALA A 438 2.89 15.15 28.42
CA ALA A 438 3.20 13.81 28.92
C ALA A 438 4.56 13.36 28.38
N SER A 439 5.32 12.63 29.21
CA SER A 439 6.62 12.06 28.83
C SER A 439 6.96 10.91 29.77
N TYR A 440 8.16 10.34 29.60
CA TYR A 440 8.70 9.31 30.48
C TYR A 440 10.22 9.41 30.55
N GLY A 441 10.82 8.71 31.50
CA GLY A 441 12.24 8.85 31.78
C GLY A 441 13.01 7.55 31.89
N TRP A 442 14.33 7.67 31.75
CA TRP A 442 15.32 6.61 31.92
C TRP A 442 16.45 7.10 32.82
N ALA A 443 16.93 6.21 33.72
CA ALA A 443 18.06 6.50 34.57
C ALA A 443 19.23 5.57 34.25
N PHE A 444 20.46 6.10 34.30
CA PHE A 444 21.64 5.26 34.24
C PHE A 444 21.79 4.49 35.56
N SER A 445 22.08 3.19 35.47
CA SER A 445 22.32 2.32 36.61
C SER A 445 23.43 1.34 36.33
N SER A 446 23.82 0.56 37.35
CA SER A 446 24.62 -0.64 37.15
C SER A 446 23.77 -1.90 37.25
N GLN A 447 24.25 -3.01 36.70
CA GLN A 447 23.57 -4.29 36.86
C GLN A 447 23.40 -4.65 38.36
N GLU A 448 24.42 -4.41 39.17
CA GLU A 448 24.36 -4.62 40.63
C GLU A 448 23.25 -3.74 41.27
N GLY A 449 23.12 -2.49 40.81
CA GLY A 449 22.08 -1.59 41.29
C GLY A 449 20.66 -2.10 40.98
N ILE A 450 20.44 -2.64 39.78
CA ILE A 450 19.19 -3.27 39.34
C ILE A 450 18.91 -4.54 40.15
N ASP A 451 19.90 -5.42 40.28
CA ASP A 451 19.79 -6.68 40.99
C ASP A 451 19.39 -6.47 42.48
N ASN A 452 19.91 -5.42 43.10
CA ASN A 452 19.62 -5.06 44.49
C ASN A 452 18.18 -4.59 44.72
N LEU A 453 17.42 -4.23 43.67
CA LEU A 453 15.99 -3.90 43.82
C LEU A 453 15.13 -5.11 44.11
N GLY A 454 15.60 -6.32 43.78
CA GLY A 454 14.95 -7.59 44.12
C GLY A 454 13.58 -7.82 43.48
N LYS A 455 13.21 -7.00 42.49
CA LYS A 455 12.00 -7.10 41.63
C LYS A 455 12.35 -6.80 40.18
N PRO A 456 11.55 -7.26 39.23
CA PRO A 456 11.81 -6.95 37.82
C PRO A 456 11.82 -5.45 37.53
N VAL A 457 12.86 -4.97 36.85
CA VAL A 457 13.01 -3.62 36.32
C VAL A 457 13.17 -3.69 34.82
N LEU A 458 12.44 -2.85 34.08
CA LEU A 458 12.66 -2.71 32.64
C LEU A 458 13.98 -1.94 32.39
N HIS A 459 14.96 -2.58 31.76
CA HIS A 459 16.26 -1.98 31.48
C HIS A 459 16.86 -2.46 30.16
N GLU A 460 17.82 -1.71 29.64
CA GLU A 460 18.59 -2.01 28.44
C GLU A 460 20.07 -1.76 28.72
N SER A 461 20.95 -2.61 28.17
CA SER A 461 22.40 -2.41 28.26
C SER A 461 22.86 -1.19 27.48
N TRP A 462 23.70 -0.34 28.11
CA TRP A 462 24.16 0.91 27.54
C TRP A 462 25.57 1.27 27.96
N HIS A 463 26.53 1.30 27.03
CA HIS A 463 27.94 1.70 27.26
C HIS A 463 28.61 1.04 28.48
N GLY A 464 28.35 -0.24 28.73
CA GLY A 464 28.92 -0.98 29.85
C GLY A 464 28.24 -0.78 31.20
N GLY A 465 27.08 -0.11 31.20
CA GLY A 465 26.12 -0.03 32.29
C GLY A 465 24.73 -0.41 31.80
N GLU A 466 23.72 -0.02 32.57
CA GLU A 466 22.32 -0.25 32.27
C GLU A 466 21.56 1.07 32.24
N ILE A 467 20.57 1.19 31.38
CA ILE A 467 19.58 2.24 31.43
C ILE A 467 18.28 1.62 31.92
N ALA A 468 17.83 2.03 33.08
CA ALA A 468 16.65 1.51 33.75
C ALA A 468 15.47 2.50 33.64
N PHE A 469 14.28 1.96 33.43
CA PHE A 469 13.08 2.76 33.16
C PHE A 469 12.56 3.41 34.45
N LEU A 470 12.20 4.70 34.35
CA LEU A 470 11.66 5.49 35.46
C LEU A 470 10.13 5.57 35.44
N GLY A 471 9.52 5.24 34.31
CA GLY A 471 8.08 5.39 34.09
C GLY A 471 7.68 6.77 33.60
N GLY A 472 6.35 6.97 33.48
CA GLY A 472 5.75 8.19 32.94
C GLY A 472 5.60 9.33 33.95
N TYR A 473 5.49 10.55 33.43
CA TYR A 473 5.12 11.75 34.15
C TYR A 473 4.40 12.74 33.23
N ILE A 474 3.66 13.68 33.82
CA ILE A 474 2.93 14.72 33.11
C ILE A 474 3.29 16.07 33.70
N LEU A 475 3.57 17.05 32.84
CA LEU A 475 3.82 18.44 33.22
C LEU A 475 2.61 19.29 32.82
N ARG A 476 2.31 20.34 33.58
CA ARG A 476 1.29 21.34 33.25
C ARG A 476 1.89 22.72 33.16
N SER A 477 1.34 23.52 32.25
CA SER A 477 1.64 24.95 32.13
C SER A 477 0.36 25.76 31.95
N PHE A 478 0.26 26.90 32.62
CA PHE A 478 -0.87 27.83 32.52
C PHE A 478 -0.50 29.13 31.82
N ASP A 479 0.73 29.24 31.33
CA ASP A 479 1.28 30.44 30.70
C ASP A 479 1.86 30.17 29.29
N LYS A 480 1.27 29.22 28.59
CA LYS A 480 1.64 28.80 27.23
C LYS A 480 3.03 28.14 27.13
N GLY A 481 3.45 27.42 28.15
CA GLY A 481 4.71 26.69 28.17
C GLY A 481 5.92 27.50 28.62
N LYS A 482 5.75 28.74 29.11
CA LYS A 482 6.86 29.55 29.66
C LYS A 482 7.37 29.00 30.97
N THR A 483 6.45 28.53 31.82
CA THR A 483 6.77 27.85 33.07
C THR A 483 5.96 26.56 33.18
N TRP A 484 6.53 25.57 33.84
CA TRP A 484 5.92 24.26 34.04
C TRP A 484 5.86 23.93 35.52
N GLU A 485 4.75 23.31 35.94
CA GLU A 485 4.60 22.86 37.33
C GLU A 485 5.44 21.60 37.61
N ASP A 486 5.50 21.17 38.87
CA ASP A 486 6.13 19.93 39.28
C ASP A 486 5.46 18.72 38.56
N PRO A 487 6.22 17.65 38.27
CA PRO A 487 5.69 16.50 37.58
C PRO A 487 4.55 15.80 38.34
N ILE A 488 3.45 15.55 37.66
CA ILE A 488 2.37 14.70 38.11
C ILE A 488 2.73 13.26 37.70
N ILE A 489 2.70 12.34 38.67
CA ILE A 489 2.99 10.93 38.44
C ILE A 489 1.66 10.21 38.19
N PRO A 490 1.45 9.64 36.99
CA PRO A 490 0.23 8.89 36.69
C PRO A 490 0.17 7.57 37.49
N PRO A 491 -1.02 6.95 37.62
CA PRO A 491 -1.17 5.72 38.37
C PRO A 491 -0.41 4.55 37.72
N THR A 492 0.01 3.59 38.55
CA THR A 492 0.46 2.27 38.11
C THR A 492 -0.75 1.40 37.81
N LEU A 493 -0.68 0.56 36.76
CA LEU A 493 -1.72 -0.43 36.47
C LEU A 493 -1.62 -1.60 37.44
N ASP A 494 -2.77 -2.16 37.86
CA ASP A 494 -2.81 -3.36 38.71
C ASP A 494 -2.11 -4.58 38.07
N SER A 495 -2.07 -4.64 36.74
CA SER A 495 -1.42 -5.69 35.96
C SER A 495 0.09 -5.48 35.75
N GLU A 496 0.64 -4.32 36.11
CA GLU A 496 2.03 -3.99 35.85
C GLU A 496 3.00 -4.88 36.66
N ILE A 497 3.95 -5.51 35.96
CA ILE A 497 4.91 -6.45 36.55
C ILE A 497 6.25 -5.83 36.94
N TYR A 498 6.56 -4.66 36.37
CA TYR A 498 7.82 -3.98 36.62
C TYR A 498 7.70 -2.92 37.71
N ILE A 499 8.84 -2.66 38.36
CA ILE A 499 9.04 -1.46 39.18
C ILE A 499 9.94 -0.46 38.46
N SER A 500 9.90 0.79 38.87
CA SER A 500 10.79 1.82 38.35
C SER A 500 12.23 1.65 38.84
N ALA A 501 13.16 2.32 38.19
CA ALA A 501 14.56 2.37 38.62
C ALA A 501 14.77 2.91 40.05
N THR A 502 13.80 3.57 40.66
CA THR A 502 13.83 4.06 42.05
C THR A 502 13.27 3.04 43.04
N GLY A 503 12.80 1.87 42.59
CA GLY A 503 12.18 0.83 43.44
C GLY A 503 10.70 1.01 43.72
N GLU A 504 10.07 2.10 43.24
CA GLU A 504 8.65 2.36 43.38
C GLU A 504 7.82 1.63 42.26
N PRO A 505 6.53 1.41 42.45
CA PRO A 505 5.65 0.90 41.41
C PRO A 505 5.81 1.70 40.10
N LEU A 506 5.91 1.00 38.95
CA LEU A 506 6.15 1.65 37.67
C LEU A 506 4.95 2.51 37.25
N PRO A 507 5.07 3.84 37.14
CA PRO A 507 3.98 4.67 36.62
C PRO A 507 3.69 4.38 35.16
N THR A 508 2.42 4.43 34.77
CA THR A 508 2.01 4.29 33.37
C THR A 508 2.66 5.35 32.48
N TYR A 509 2.87 5.01 31.25
CA TYR A 509 3.52 5.89 30.28
C TYR A 509 2.96 5.66 28.90
N ASN A 510 3.10 6.62 28.02
CA ASN A 510 3.02 6.39 26.60
C ASN A 510 3.53 7.59 25.80
N ARG A 511 3.85 7.31 24.55
CA ARG A 511 4.01 8.31 23.51
C ARG A 511 2.80 8.24 22.58
N GLY A 512 2.11 9.36 22.40
CA GLY A 512 0.96 9.50 21.52
C GLY A 512 0.06 10.67 21.93
N ALA A 513 -0.77 11.11 21.00
CA ALA A 513 -1.64 12.26 21.25
C ALA A 513 -2.72 11.93 22.26
N MET A 514 -2.81 12.73 23.31
CA MET A 514 -3.98 12.84 24.21
C MET A 514 -5.11 13.58 23.46
N CYS A 515 -6.34 13.44 23.95
CA CYS A 515 -7.50 14.13 23.40
C CYS A 515 -8.38 14.71 24.51
N GLU A 516 -8.71 16.01 24.44
CA GLU A 516 -9.79 16.59 25.23
C GLU A 516 -11.12 16.36 24.51
N GLY A 517 -11.99 15.56 25.11
CA GLY A 517 -13.30 15.23 24.58
C GLY A 517 -14.29 16.39 24.64
N LYS A 518 -15.46 16.21 24.03
CA LYS A 518 -16.57 17.19 24.04
C LYS A 518 -17.13 17.41 25.44
N ASN A 519 -17.04 16.41 26.31
CA ASN A 519 -17.46 16.44 27.70
C ASN A 519 -16.42 17.09 28.65
N GLY A 520 -15.29 17.58 28.13
CA GLY A 520 -14.21 18.15 28.91
C GLY A 520 -13.28 17.15 29.58
N LYS A 521 -13.52 15.83 29.42
CA LYS A 521 -12.61 14.80 29.90
C LYS A 521 -11.38 14.72 29.01
N ILE A 522 -10.25 14.40 29.59
CA ILE A 522 -9.00 14.18 28.87
C ILE A 522 -8.78 12.66 28.82
N TYR A 523 -8.57 12.16 27.62
CA TYR A 523 -8.30 10.76 27.34
C TYR A 523 -6.81 10.57 27.01
N TRP A 524 -6.18 9.56 27.62
CA TRP A 524 -4.80 9.18 27.36
C TRP A 524 -4.66 7.67 27.31
N ILE A 525 -4.24 7.13 26.17
CA ILE A 525 -3.92 5.70 26.05
C ILE A 525 -2.49 5.50 26.53
N VAL A 526 -2.31 4.62 27.51
CA VAL A 526 -1.04 4.29 28.14
C VAL A 526 -0.63 2.86 27.88
N ALA A 527 0.66 2.56 28.02
CA ALA A 527 1.20 1.21 27.94
C ALA A 527 1.38 0.64 29.35
N GLY A 528 1.18 -0.67 29.47
CA GLY A 528 1.50 -1.48 30.61
C GLY A 528 2.09 -2.81 30.21
N HIS A 529 2.80 -3.51 31.12
CA HIS A 529 3.45 -4.78 30.83
C HIS A 529 2.66 -5.92 31.44
N ASP A 530 2.29 -6.88 30.59
CA ASP A 530 1.52 -8.04 30.99
C ASP A 530 2.37 -9.10 31.71
N PRO A 531 1.80 -9.88 32.65
CA PRO A 531 2.51 -10.93 33.35
C PRO A 531 2.95 -12.09 32.46
N ALA A 532 2.25 -12.33 31.35
CA ALA A 532 2.56 -13.39 30.40
C ALA A 532 2.02 -13.07 29.01
N PRO A 533 2.86 -13.25 27.97
CA PRO A 533 4.29 -13.54 28.03
C PRO A 533 5.10 -12.36 28.55
N LEU A 534 6.15 -12.64 29.28
CA LEU A 534 6.98 -11.63 29.95
C LEU A 534 7.53 -10.57 28.96
N GLY A 535 7.40 -9.31 29.33
CA GLY A 535 7.87 -8.18 28.52
C GLY A 535 6.93 -7.72 27.41
N LYS A 536 5.75 -8.34 27.29
CA LYS A 536 4.73 -7.93 26.34
C LYS A 536 3.94 -6.73 26.88
N THR A 537 3.59 -5.81 25.99
CA THR A 537 2.83 -4.62 26.34
C THR A 537 1.40 -4.68 25.82
N SER A 538 0.47 -4.15 26.63
CA SER A 538 -0.93 -3.86 26.29
C SER A 538 -1.21 -2.37 26.41
N ASN A 539 -2.28 -1.91 25.76
CA ASN A 539 -2.74 -0.53 25.88
C ASN A 539 -3.98 -0.42 26.78
N HIS A 540 -3.99 0.63 27.60
CA HIS A 540 -5.03 0.93 28.57
C HIS A 540 -5.45 2.39 28.45
N LEU A 541 -6.70 2.71 28.82
CA LEU A 541 -7.20 4.09 28.82
C LEU A 541 -7.16 4.67 30.24
N LEU A 542 -6.50 5.81 30.37
CA LEU A 542 -6.64 6.71 31.50
C LEU A 542 -7.50 7.91 31.14
N VAL A 543 -8.25 8.41 32.12
CA VAL A 543 -9.12 9.59 31.98
C VAL A 543 -8.85 10.56 33.12
N SER A 544 -8.77 11.86 32.78
CA SER A 544 -8.75 12.94 33.75
C SER A 544 -9.96 13.87 33.57
N GLU A 545 -10.54 14.34 34.67
CA GLU A 545 -11.68 15.26 34.69
C GLU A 545 -11.30 16.64 35.28
N ASP A 546 -10.07 16.82 35.70
CA ASP A 546 -9.54 17.99 36.43
C ASP A 546 -8.30 18.61 35.76
N LYS A 547 -8.29 18.67 34.43
CA LYS A 547 -7.21 19.27 33.63
C LYS A 547 -5.88 18.56 33.77
N GLY A 548 -5.90 17.25 33.92
CA GLY A 548 -4.71 16.41 33.97
C GLY A 548 -4.03 16.33 35.34
N GLU A 549 -4.71 16.76 36.43
CA GLU A 549 -4.17 16.67 37.79
C GLU A 549 -4.28 15.24 38.35
N ILE A 550 -5.45 14.62 38.20
CA ILE A 550 -5.70 13.25 38.65
C ILE A 550 -6.10 12.40 37.43
N TRP A 551 -5.49 11.25 37.33
CA TRP A 551 -5.75 10.29 36.26
C TRP A 551 -6.35 9.00 36.85
N GLN A 552 -7.39 8.49 36.22
CA GLN A 552 -8.10 7.29 36.62
C GLN A 552 -8.12 6.27 35.51
N TYR A 553 -7.97 5.00 35.87
CA TYR A 553 -8.13 3.89 34.92
C TYR A 553 -9.58 3.80 34.45
N SER A 554 -9.77 3.68 33.13
CA SER A 554 -11.09 3.56 32.50
C SER A 554 -11.35 2.19 31.90
N GLY A 555 -10.40 1.63 31.14
CA GLY A 555 -10.58 0.34 30.48
C GLY A 555 -9.35 -0.17 29.75
N LEU A 556 -9.37 -1.46 29.41
CA LEU A 556 -8.40 -2.11 28.54
C LEU A 556 -8.71 -1.75 27.07
N VAL A 557 -7.72 -1.20 26.37
CA VAL A 557 -7.86 -0.78 24.97
C VAL A 557 -7.52 -1.90 24.01
N ALA A 558 -6.36 -2.54 24.22
CA ALA A 558 -5.90 -3.62 23.37
C ALA A 558 -4.93 -4.53 24.11
N THR A 559 -5.13 -5.82 23.99
CA THR A 559 -4.21 -6.88 24.39
C THR A 559 -4.37 -8.07 23.45
N ASP A 560 -3.32 -8.87 23.29
CA ASP A 560 -3.32 -10.09 22.47
C ASP A 560 -2.18 -11.01 22.87
N ASP A 561 -2.32 -12.33 22.71
CA ASP A 561 -1.29 -13.31 23.11
C ASP A 561 -0.05 -13.31 22.23
N SER A 562 -0.11 -12.76 21.03
CA SER A 562 0.97 -12.75 20.02
C SER A 562 1.41 -11.35 19.61
N VAL A 563 0.63 -10.32 19.88
CA VAL A 563 0.88 -8.94 19.47
C VAL A 563 1.14 -8.05 20.68
N ALA A 564 2.24 -7.30 20.68
CA ALA A 564 2.47 -6.25 21.65
C ALA A 564 1.95 -4.90 21.13
N PHE A 565 1.34 -4.12 22.03
CA PHE A 565 0.83 -2.78 21.76
C PHE A 565 1.62 -1.78 22.60
N ASN A 566 2.18 -0.75 21.99
CA ASN A 566 2.92 0.25 22.76
C ASN A 566 2.43 1.68 22.48
N GLU A 567 3.01 2.43 21.58
CA GLU A 567 2.65 3.83 21.35
C GLU A 567 1.26 3.96 20.72
N ALA A 568 0.45 4.87 21.25
CA ALA A 568 -0.93 5.03 20.83
C ALA A 568 -1.41 6.47 20.94
N SER A 569 -2.13 6.94 19.93
CA SER A 569 -2.83 8.23 19.94
C SER A 569 -4.33 8.03 20.08
N VAL A 570 -5.01 8.90 20.83
CA VAL A 570 -6.45 8.84 21.03
C VAL A 570 -7.18 9.98 20.31
N TYR A 571 -8.36 9.70 19.79
CA TYR A 571 -9.23 10.61 19.07
C TYR A 571 -10.69 10.38 19.44
N GLU A 572 -11.47 11.44 19.66
CA GLU A 572 -12.92 11.35 19.84
C GLU A 572 -13.63 11.69 18.52
N THR A 573 -14.49 10.80 18.01
CA THR A 573 -15.25 11.03 16.79
C THR A 573 -16.39 12.03 16.98
N PRO A 574 -16.99 12.57 15.89
CA PRO A 574 -18.20 13.40 16.00
C PRO A 574 -19.36 12.73 16.68
N LYS A 575 -19.50 11.40 16.58
CA LYS A 575 -20.52 10.63 17.33
C LYS A 575 -20.22 10.44 18.80
N GLY A 576 -18.96 10.64 19.22
CA GLY A 576 -18.51 10.47 20.59
C GLY A 576 -17.84 9.12 20.85
N ASP A 577 -17.56 8.32 19.83
CA ASP A 577 -16.74 7.11 19.96
C ASP A 577 -15.31 7.52 20.31
N ILE A 578 -14.66 6.77 21.21
CA ILE A 578 -13.24 6.93 21.50
C ILE A 578 -12.46 5.98 20.60
N VAL A 579 -11.56 6.50 19.81
CA VAL A 579 -10.73 5.76 18.85
C VAL A 579 -9.28 5.85 19.26
N GLY A 580 -8.61 4.70 19.38
CA GLY A 580 -7.16 4.59 19.56
C GLY A 580 -6.48 4.19 18.24
N PHE A 581 -5.44 4.92 17.84
CA PHE A 581 -4.53 4.53 16.76
C PHE A 581 -3.27 3.94 17.38
N LEU A 582 -3.04 2.65 17.16
CA LEU A 582 -2.11 1.84 17.93
C LEU A 582 -0.92 1.41 17.09
N ARG A 583 0.29 1.56 17.61
CA ARG A 583 1.49 0.91 17.11
C ARG A 583 1.57 -0.50 17.65
N THR A 584 1.89 -1.48 16.79
CA THR A 584 1.94 -2.89 17.17
C THR A 584 3.14 -3.61 16.60
N THR A 585 3.41 -4.83 17.13
CA THR A 585 4.37 -5.77 16.55
C THR A 585 3.73 -6.70 15.52
N LEU A 586 2.47 -6.50 15.14
CA LEU A 586 1.77 -7.29 14.11
C LEU A 586 2.28 -6.88 12.71
N TYR A 587 3.40 -7.44 12.27
CA TYR A 587 4.03 -7.12 10.96
C TYR A 587 4.19 -5.62 10.68
N ASP A 588 4.40 -4.80 11.74
CA ASP A 588 4.40 -3.33 11.72
C ASP A 588 3.10 -2.70 11.21
N HIS A 589 1.98 -3.43 11.23
CA HIS A 589 0.68 -2.89 10.88
C HIS A 589 0.22 -1.88 11.93
N ALA A 590 -0.30 -0.75 11.44
CA ALA A 590 -1.13 0.12 12.24
C ALA A 590 -2.40 -0.61 12.67
N CYS A 591 -2.82 -0.42 13.92
CA CYS A 591 -4.09 -0.95 14.41
C CYS A 591 -4.99 0.18 14.91
N ILE A 592 -6.28 -0.07 14.92
CA ILE A 592 -7.30 0.83 15.44
C ILE A 592 -8.10 0.12 16.51
N ALA A 593 -8.34 0.79 17.63
CA ALA A 593 -9.25 0.33 18.67
C ALA A 593 -10.42 1.31 18.78
N ARG A 594 -11.62 0.82 19.03
CA ARG A 594 -12.83 1.64 19.15
C ARG A 594 -13.65 1.29 20.37
N SER A 595 -14.09 2.31 21.08
CA SER A 595 -15.07 2.23 22.16
C SER A 595 -16.30 3.07 21.79
N THR A 596 -17.49 2.50 21.96
CA THR A 596 -18.79 3.18 21.80
C THR A 596 -19.51 3.40 23.13
N ASP A 597 -18.87 3.08 24.25
CA ASP A 597 -19.42 3.16 25.62
C ASP A 597 -18.66 4.14 26.53
N GLY A 598 -17.95 5.09 25.92
CA GLY A 598 -17.22 6.14 26.61
C GLY A 598 -15.87 5.70 27.18
N GLY A 599 -15.23 4.71 26.59
CA GLY A 599 -13.88 4.25 26.94
C GLY A 599 -13.83 3.14 27.96
N LYS A 600 -14.94 2.42 28.20
CA LYS A 600 -14.99 1.29 29.16
C LYS A 600 -14.56 -0.02 28.51
N THR A 601 -15.01 -0.26 27.29
CA THR A 601 -14.65 -1.44 26.50
C THR A 601 -14.21 -1.04 25.10
N PHE A 602 -13.28 -1.81 24.51
CA PHE A 602 -12.76 -1.57 23.19
C PHE A 602 -12.74 -2.85 22.36
N GLU A 603 -12.90 -2.70 21.04
CA GLU A 603 -12.59 -3.69 20.04
C GLU A 603 -11.44 -3.16 19.17
N TRP A 604 -10.36 -3.95 19.00
CA TRP A 604 -9.25 -3.56 18.16
C TRP A 604 -9.19 -4.39 16.88
N LYS A 605 -8.66 -3.79 15.80
CA LYS A 605 -8.47 -4.41 14.47
C LYS A 605 -7.22 -3.88 13.79
N SER A 606 -6.58 -4.69 12.96
CA SER A 606 -5.55 -4.21 12.04
C SER A 606 -6.17 -3.23 11.04
N MET A 607 -5.48 -2.14 10.76
CA MET A 607 -5.82 -1.21 9.69
C MET A 607 -5.32 -1.68 8.32
N GLN A 608 -4.62 -2.82 8.28
CA GLN A 608 -4.13 -3.49 7.08
C GLN A 608 -3.12 -2.67 6.26
N PHE A 609 -2.42 -1.74 6.89
CA PHE A 609 -1.27 -1.06 6.30
C PHE A 609 -0.15 -0.92 7.34
N GLN A 610 1.09 -0.84 6.86
CA GLN A 610 2.26 -0.63 7.69
C GLN A 610 2.45 0.86 7.97
N GLY A 611 2.74 1.19 9.22
CA GLY A 611 3.02 2.57 9.62
C GLY A 611 2.92 2.76 11.12
N HIS A 612 3.91 3.45 11.69
CA HIS A 612 3.94 3.76 13.12
C HIS A 612 5.01 4.80 13.49
N PRO A 613 4.80 5.53 14.60
CA PRO A 613 3.52 5.74 15.28
C PRO A 613 2.58 6.63 14.47
N LEU A 614 1.34 6.74 14.92
CA LEU A 614 0.27 7.45 14.22
C LEU A 614 -0.21 8.66 15.03
N ALA A 615 -0.62 9.72 14.31
CA ALA A 615 -1.31 10.86 14.90
C ALA A 615 -2.44 11.35 13.98
N ALA A 616 -3.55 11.75 14.58
CA ALA A 616 -4.77 12.16 13.89
C ALA A 616 -5.10 13.64 14.13
N LEU A 617 -5.47 14.35 13.08
CA LEU A 617 -5.94 15.72 13.12
C LEU A 617 -7.32 15.83 12.49
N ARG A 618 -8.30 16.37 13.23
CA ARG A 618 -9.61 16.71 12.65
C ARG A 618 -9.49 17.94 11.75
N LEU A 619 -9.94 17.80 10.52
CA LEU A 619 -10.00 18.87 9.53
C LEU A 619 -11.27 19.71 9.69
N PRO A 620 -11.33 20.93 9.12
CA PRO A 620 -12.50 21.82 9.21
C PRO A 620 -13.81 21.23 8.68
N ASP A 621 -13.75 20.29 7.74
CA ASP A 621 -14.89 19.55 7.17
C ASP A 621 -15.22 18.24 7.92
N ASN A 622 -14.66 18.04 9.11
CA ASN A 622 -14.73 16.86 9.97
C ASN A 622 -14.03 15.60 9.44
N ARG A 623 -13.43 15.56 8.25
CA ARG A 623 -12.52 14.48 7.90
C ARG A 623 -11.31 14.46 8.84
N VAL A 624 -10.58 13.36 8.83
CA VAL A 624 -9.42 13.18 9.71
C VAL A 624 -8.18 12.95 8.87
N LEU A 625 -7.18 13.82 9.03
CA LEU A 625 -5.84 13.56 8.51
C LEU A 625 -5.11 12.64 9.50
N LEU A 626 -4.83 11.42 9.08
CA LEU A 626 -4.01 10.46 9.81
C LEU A 626 -2.60 10.47 9.22
N THR A 627 -1.59 10.76 10.04
CA THR A 627 -0.18 10.78 9.64
C THR A 627 0.60 9.71 10.37
N TYR A 628 1.62 9.12 9.72
CA TYR A 628 2.44 8.06 10.30
C TYR A 628 3.83 7.99 9.68
N GLY A 629 4.79 7.47 10.47
CA GLY A 629 6.12 7.12 9.99
C GLY A 629 6.08 5.84 9.17
N TYR A 630 6.78 5.80 8.04
CA TYR A 630 6.96 4.61 7.22
C TYR A 630 8.41 4.15 7.29
N ARG A 631 8.66 3.06 8.05
CA ARG A 631 10.01 2.56 8.39
C ARG A 631 10.48 1.42 7.50
N HIS A 632 9.84 1.25 6.34
CA HIS A 632 10.25 0.36 5.25
C HIS A 632 10.78 1.19 4.08
N LYS A 633 11.50 0.55 3.14
CA LYS A 633 11.98 1.28 1.95
C LYS A 633 10.83 1.53 0.97
N PRO A 634 10.73 2.76 0.43
CA PRO A 634 11.50 3.96 0.75
C PRO A 634 11.07 4.58 2.09
N PHE A 635 12.06 4.86 2.98
CA PHE A 635 11.81 5.38 4.32
C PHE A 635 11.26 6.80 4.29
N GLY A 636 10.23 7.08 5.08
CA GLY A 636 9.64 8.42 5.05
C GLY A 636 8.40 8.64 5.91
N ILE A 637 7.60 9.60 5.50
CA ILE A 637 6.36 10.02 6.18
C ILE A 637 5.20 9.84 5.22
N ARG A 638 4.09 9.31 5.73
CA ARG A 638 2.86 9.06 4.96
C ARG A 638 1.66 9.70 5.64
N ALA A 639 0.60 9.89 4.86
CA ALA A 639 -0.69 10.39 5.35
C ALA A 639 -1.85 9.70 4.66
N ARG A 640 -3.01 9.70 5.32
CA ARG A 640 -4.31 9.28 4.77
C ARG A 640 -5.38 10.27 5.20
N ILE A 641 -6.41 10.46 4.39
CA ILE A 641 -7.61 11.19 4.81
C ILE A 641 -8.73 10.18 5.06
N LEU A 642 -9.20 10.14 6.29
CA LEU A 642 -10.29 9.28 6.73
C LEU A 642 -11.59 10.08 6.83
N ASN A 643 -12.72 9.37 6.78
CA ASN A 643 -14.00 9.98 7.13
C ASN A 643 -14.02 10.38 8.62
N ALA A 644 -15.01 11.19 8.99
CA ALA A 644 -15.13 11.75 10.34
C ALA A 644 -15.16 10.72 11.47
N GLU A 645 -15.64 9.52 11.19
CA GLU A 645 -15.77 8.41 12.15
C GLU A 645 -14.60 7.42 12.06
N CYS A 646 -13.60 7.67 11.20
CA CYS A 646 -12.42 6.79 11.00
C CYS A 646 -12.80 5.34 10.71
N THR A 647 -13.78 5.10 9.81
CA THR A 647 -14.27 3.76 9.46
C THR A 647 -13.79 3.27 8.10
N ASP A 648 -13.24 4.16 7.28
CA ASP A 648 -12.82 3.90 5.90
C ASP A 648 -11.29 3.73 5.74
N TYR A 649 -10.59 3.47 6.85
CA TYR A 649 -9.12 3.37 6.88
C TYR A 649 -8.56 2.33 5.90
N ALA A 650 -9.28 1.23 5.67
CA ALA A 650 -8.84 0.15 4.77
C ALA A 650 -8.88 0.54 3.27
N ILE A 651 -9.68 1.56 2.93
CA ILE A 651 -9.90 2.01 1.54
C ILE A 651 -9.41 3.43 1.27
N SER A 652 -8.91 4.12 2.31
CA SER A 652 -8.36 5.47 2.17
C SER A 652 -7.05 5.45 1.39
N GLU A 653 -6.88 6.41 0.50
CA GLU A 653 -5.65 6.58 -0.29
C GLU A 653 -4.47 6.97 0.60
N GLU A 654 -3.29 6.41 0.31
CA GLU A 654 -2.03 6.78 0.95
C GLU A 654 -1.34 7.90 0.18
N PHE A 655 -0.97 8.96 0.88
CA PHE A 655 -0.20 10.09 0.35
C PHE A 655 1.24 10.05 0.87
N ILE A 656 2.20 10.13 -0.02
CA ILE A 656 3.62 10.20 0.31
C ILE A 656 4.00 11.65 0.61
N LEU A 657 4.31 11.95 1.86
CA LEU A 657 4.80 13.27 2.26
C LEU A 657 6.32 13.36 2.10
N ARG A 658 7.04 12.32 2.52
CA ARG A 658 8.49 12.14 2.35
C ARG A 658 8.82 10.68 2.05
N ASP A 659 9.85 10.43 1.25
CA ASP A 659 10.34 9.09 0.89
C ASP A 659 11.87 9.05 0.70
N ASP A 660 12.55 10.10 1.17
CA ASP A 660 13.98 10.35 0.98
C ASP A 660 14.80 10.16 2.26
N GLY A 661 14.31 9.39 3.24
CA GLY A 661 15.02 9.10 4.48
C GLY A 661 16.16 8.10 4.30
N ASP A 662 17.27 8.29 5.03
CA ASP A 662 18.46 7.45 4.94
C ASP A 662 18.32 6.10 5.71
N GLY A 663 17.31 5.97 6.56
CA GLY A 663 17.11 4.76 7.37
C GLY A 663 15.80 4.76 8.14
N PRO A 664 15.48 3.66 8.84
CA PRO A 664 14.19 3.46 9.51
C PRO A 664 14.01 4.32 10.78
N ASP A 665 15.09 4.90 11.32
CA ASP A 665 15.03 5.75 12.51
C ASP A 665 14.60 7.16 12.14
N LEU A 666 13.31 7.33 11.90
CA LEU A 666 12.58 8.54 11.55
C LEU A 666 11.10 8.40 11.89
N GLY A 667 10.34 9.47 11.77
CA GLY A 667 8.87 9.42 11.89
C GLY A 667 8.33 10.28 13.01
N TYR A 668 7.38 9.72 13.75
CA TYR A 668 6.65 10.39 14.82
C TYR A 668 5.96 11.67 14.32
N PRO A 669 5.19 11.59 13.24
CA PRO A 669 4.54 12.76 12.69
C PRO A 669 3.44 13.28 13.60
N TRP A 670 3.34 14.62 13.66
CA TRP A 670 2.35 15.32 14.46
C TRP A 670 1.73 16.46 13.66
N PRO A 671 0.48 16.33 13.19
CA PRO A 671 -0.16 17.33 12.35
C PRO A 671 -0.83 18.42 13.18
N ILE A 672 -0.69 19.70 12.77
CA ILE A 672 -1.39 20.85 13.32
C ILE A 672 -1.95 21.75 12.23
N MET A 673 -3.09 22.40 12.48
CA MET A 673 -3.66 23.42 11.58
C MET A 673 -2.93 24.75 11.70
N LEU A 674 -2.56 25.33 10.55
CA LEU A 674 -2.10 26.72 10.45
C LEU A 674 -3.30 27.68 10.26
N GLU A 675 -3.07 29.01 10.40
CA GLU A 675 -4.15 30.01 10.30
C GLU A 675 -4.79 30.11 8.90
N ASP A 676 -4.03 29.81 7.88
CA ASP A 676 -4.47 29.87 6.46
C ASP A 676 -5.09 28.58 5.95
N ASN A 677 -5.56 27.71 6.86
CA ASN A 677 -6.10 26.38 6.60
C ASN A 677 -5.13 25.37 5.98
N ARG A 678 -3.83 25.70 5.92
CA ARG A 678 -2.80 24.70 5.64
C ARG A 678 -2.56 23.83 6.89
N VAL A 679 -1.95 22.68 6.69
CA VAL A 679 -1.52 21.77 7.76
C VAL A 679 0.00 21.71 7.77
N LEU A 680 0.59 21.86 8.95
CA LEU A 680 1.99 21.52 9.19
C LEU A 680 2.04 20.13 9.83
N VAL A 681 2.73 19.19 9.21
CA VAL A 681 3.05 17.88 9.78
C VAL A 681 4.48 17.91 10.27
N VAL A 682 4.69 17.92 11.57
CA VAL A 682 6.02 17.92 12.21
C VAL A 682 6.48 16.48 12.43
N TYR A 683 7.76 16.18 12.22
CA TYR A 683 8.36 14.86 12.45
C TYR A 683 9.86 14.99 12.73
N TYR A 684 10.49 13.94 13.26
CA TYR A 684 11.95 13.89 13.19
C TYR A 684 12.39 13.09 11.95
N TYR A 685 13.50 13.52 11.36
CA TYR A 685 13.97 12.97 10.10
C TYR A 685 15.44 12.62 10.13
N ASN A 686 15.76 11.44 9.61
CA ASN A 686 17.11 10.95 9.50
C ASN A 686 17.64 11.20 8.09
N LYS A 687 18.52 12.19 7.98
CA LYS A 687 19.17 12.54 6.71
C LYS A 687 20.61 12.97 6.91
N ASN A 688 21.51 12.54 6.02
CA ASN A 688 22.96 12.81 6.09
C ASN A 688 23.57 12.39 7.44
N GLY A 689 23.05 11.34 8.06
CA GLY A 689 23.54 10.83 9.35
C GLY A 689 23.15 11.66 10.58
N HIS A 690 22.31 12.70 10.42
CA HIS A 690 21.77 13.52 11.50
C HIS A 690 20.27 13.28 11.69
N ARG A 691 19.78 13.57 12.92
CA ARG A 691 18.36 13.61 13.24
C ARG A 691 17.97 15.04 13.57
N ASN A 692 17.10 15.58 12.74
CA ASN A 692 16.60 16.94 12.85
C ASN A 692 15.09 16.90 13.08
N ILE A 693 14.53 17.99 13.60
CA ILE A 693 13.09 18.20 13.59
C ILE A 693 12.75 18.95 12.30
N GLU A 694 11.98 18.30 11.46
CA GLU A 694 11.54 18.84 10.18
C GLU A 694 10.00 18.83 10.11
N GLY A 695 9.46 19.41 9.08
CA GLY A 695 8.02 19.39 8.83
C GLY A 695 7.70 19.51 7.36
N THR A 696 6.49 19.05 6.99
CA THR A 696 5.91 19.26 5.66
C THR A 696 4.65 20.10 5.77
N ILE A 697 4.57 21.17 5.00
CA ILE A 697 3.37 21.99 4.88
C ILE A 697 2.50 21.47 3.74
N LEU A 698 1.23 21.25 4.05
CA LEU A 698 0.22 20.70 3.16
C LEU A 698 -0.92 21.68 2.94
N GLU A 699 -1.45 21.74 1.74
CA GLU A 699 -2.80 22.20 1.46
C GLU A 699 -3.72 20.99 1.34
N ILE A 700 -4.87 21.08 2.01
CA ILE A 700 -5.88 20.02 1.97
C ILE A 700 -7.16 20.63 1.40
N ASP A 701 -7.71 20.00 0.38
CA ASP A 701 -9.00 20.39 -0.17
C ASP A 701 -10.11 20.03 0.82
N CYS A 702 -10.47 21.00 1.65
CA CYS A 702 -11.60 20.87 2.57
C CYS A 702 -12.89 21.25 1.83
N LYS A 703 -13.75 20.26 1.59
CA LYS A 703 -15.10 20.51 1.04
C LYS A 703 -15.83 21.50 1.95
N LYS A 704 -16.27 22.62 1.37
CA LYS A 704 -17.07 23.64 2.10
C LYS A 704 -18.48 23.15 2.38
#